data_732c59f1e62955366b13496d519dca3b
#
_entry.id   732c59f1e62955366b13496d519dca3b
#
_cell.length_a   1.000
_cell.length_b   1.000
_cell.length_c   1.000
_cell.angle_alpha   90.00
_cell.angle_beta   90.00
_cell.angle_gamma   90.00
#
_symmetry.space_group_name_H-M   'P 1'
#
loop_
_entity.id
_entity.type
_entity.pdbx_description
1 polymer ?
#
loop_
_entity_poly.entity_id
_entity_poly.type
_entity_poly.pdbx_seq_one_letter_code
_entity_poly.pdbx_strand_id
1 'polypeptide(L)'
;MVNPIHDDNGVSLVLVNSENRHALWAGGLDVPPGWRVAHRAASRRECLEYIGAHWPDIRPARLPDDGKDAGACLHDLFAAQAVRTPEAPALIWRGQPLTYRRLDDDSNKLAAYLRLRGVGPGAFVGLCVERSPQMITALLGVLRTGAAYVPLDPEYPVERLRYVLSDTGARLLLTQEPLRPLFPDYDGEIVCLDQHRQDIDALPTAPAPDSPLPLPSDTAYVIHTSGSTGRPKGVLVTHRSLANHSSAVNRHFAFAPGDRVLQCRPLSFDAAAEEIFPPLLHGAALVLGSDPLRQTFRALTQQVIDTGTTFLSVPTAFWHSWVAEEDCLLRLATESSLRTMIVAGEKAARQALLTWKKRVGEDIRWFNVYGPTEGTITTTVHEPGADWEAGEYASVPIGRPIDNVRTYVLDDALRPVPAGTPGELFIGGAGVAVGYLNAPRTTAERFLPDPFSGVSGSRLYRTGDLVRADADGCLEFLGRRDHQVKLRGYRIELGEIEAVLAEHRDVRACVAQVTGDGPESALVCFVTPDERAAPPAAELIAHLRSRLPWYMIPTAVHVLDAFPMTPNGKIDRTALLALEPDDGGEAAHIAPRTPVEAVLADIWEDILGRRGISVDADFFQVGGHSLLAASLIARIRARFDVGMTARVLFEAPTIAGLAEAVTRATGDGAADRAGRS
;
A
#
# COMPACT_ATOMS: atom_id res chain seq x y z
N MET A 1 25.91 19.63 -9.69
CA MET A 1 25.77 20.53 -8.52
C MET A 1 25.12 19.73 -7.41
N VAL A 2 25.62 19.83 -6.19
CA VAL A 2 24.99 19.15 -5.04
C VAL A 2 23.67 19.85 -4.75
N ASN A 3 22.60 19.09 -4.49
CA ASN A 3 21.32 19.66 -4.12
C ASN A 3 21.49 20.55 -2.87
N PRO A 4 21.10 21.82 -2.90
CA PRO A 4 21.37 22.76 -1.81
C PRO A 4 20.74 22.37 -0.47
N ILE A 5 19.71 21.50 -0.48
CA ILE A 5 19.11 20.93 0.74
C ILE A 5 19.92 19.76 1.29
N HIS A 6 20.75 19.11 0.47
CA HIS A 6 21.62 17.98 0.85
C HIS A 6 23.10 18.36 0.94
N ASP A 7 23.42 19.65 0.86
CA ASP A 7 24.79 20.13 1.07
C ASP A 7 25.08 20.17 2.57
N ASP A 8 25.76 19.14 3.06
CA ASP A 8 26.15 19.05 4.47
C ASP A 8 27.15 20.14 4.89
N ASN A 9 27.78 20.82 3.93
CA ASN A 9 28.74 21.92 4.14
C ASN A 9 28.14 23.30 3.90
N GLY A 10 26.87 23.38 3.48
CA GLY A 10 26.16 24.64 3.21
C GLY A 10 25.38 25.14 4.43
N VAL A 11 25.15 26.47 4.47
CA VAL A 11 24.26 27.07 5.48
C VAL A 11 22.86 26.52 5.30
N SER A 12 22.32 25.90 6.35
CA SER A 12 20.97 25.37 6.38
C SER A 12 20.08 26.19 7.31
N LEU A 13 18.79 26.24 6.98
CA LEU A 13 17.76 26.91 7.77
C LEU A 13 16.69 25.92 8.19
N VAL A 14 16.12 26.13 9.37
CA VAL A 14 14.83 25.56 9.76
C VAL A 14 13.79 26.64 9.57
N LEU A 15 12.82 26.40 8.71
CA LEU A 15 11.67 27.27 8.53
C LEU A 15 10.47 26.71 9.29
N VAL A 16 9.61 27.63 9.78
CA VAL A 16 8.35 27.29 10.43
C VAL A 16 7.22 28.14 9.87
N ASN A 17 6.05 27.54 9.62
CA ASN A 17 4.85 28.24 9.16
C ASN A 17 3.86 28.51 10.32
N SER A 18 2.69 29.13 10.02
CA SER A 18 1.65 29.45 11.02
C SER A 18 1.00 28.21 11.66
N GLU A 19 1.04 27.05 11.02
CA GLU A 19 0.54 25.77 11.55
C GLU A 19 1.58 25.04 12.41
N ASN A 20 2.71 25.71 12.76
CA ASN A 20 3.85 25.11 13.46
C ASN A 20 4.51 23.95 12.68
N ARG A 21 4.43 23.95 11.34
CA ARG A 21 5.13 22.97 10.50
C ARG A 21 6.57 23.41 10.33
N HIS A 22 7.48 22.50 10.57
CA HIS A 22 8.91 22.75 10.38
C HIS A 22 9.38 22.11 9.08
N ALA A 23 10.31 22.77 8.41
CA ALA A 23 10.94 22.28 7.18
C ALA A 23 12.40 22.65 7.13
N LEU A 24 13.22 21.80 6.54
CA LEU A 24 14.60 22.08 6.23
C LEU A 24 14.66 22.93 4.94
N TRP A 25 15.52 23.96 4.92
CA TRP A 25 15.66 24.85 3.79
C TRP A 25 17.10 25.26 3.56
N ALA A 26 17.49 25.52 2.31
CA ALA A 26 18.85 25.97 1.99
C ALA A 26 19.00 27.47 2.28
N GLY A 27 20.09 27.86 2.92
CA GLY A 27 20.35 29.25 3.32
C GLY A 27 20.59 30.24 2.18
N GLY A 28 20.81 29.72 0.96
CA GLY A 28 20.97 30.54 -0.25
C GLY A 28 19.68 30.77 -1.05
N LEU A 29 18.55 30.22 -0.62
CA LEU A 29 17.25 30.38 -1.25
C LEU A 29 16.38 31.37 -0.48
N ASP A 30 15.52 32.10 -1.20
CA ASP A 30 14.53 33.00 -0.59
C ASP A 30 13.55 32.23 0.28
N VAL A 31 13.14 32.81 1.41
CA VAL A 31 12.15 32.22 2.31
C VAL A 31 10.75 32.40 1.69
N PRO A 32 10.02 31.31 1.40
CA PRO A 32 8.70 31.40 0.78
C PRO A 32 7.65 32.12 1.65
N PRO A 33 6.59 32.68 1.04
CA PRO A 33 5.52 33.37 1.77
C PRO A 33 4.90 32.50 2.86
N GLY A 34 4.67 33.08 4.05
CA GLY A 34 4.07 32.40 5.21
C GLY A 34 5.02 31.50 5.98
N TRP A 35 6.30 31.48 5.60
CA TRP A 35 7.36 30.83 6.36
C TRP A 35 8.26 31.86 7.03
N ARG A 36 8.81 31.54 8.18
CA ARG A 36 9.82 32.34 8.88
C ARG A 36 10.97 31.45 9.33
N VAL A 37 12.15 32.05 9.46
CA VAL A 37 13.33 31.33 9.97
C VAL A 37 13.16 31.12 11.47
N ALA A 38 13.13 29.84 11.88
CA ALA A 38 13.12 29.42 13.26
C ALA A 38 14.55 29.18 13.78
N HIS A 39 15.42 28.66 12.93
CA HIS A 39 16.82 28.37 13.28
C HIS A 39 17.71 28.48 12.03
N ARG A 40 18.98 28.89 12.24
CA ARG A 40 20.02 28.92 11.22
C ARG A 40 21.26 28.21 11.75
N ALA A 41 21.80 27.27 11.00
CA ALA A 41 23.00 26.55 11.38
C ALA A 41 24.01 26.49 10.24
N ALA A 42 25.26 26.19 10.59
CA ALA A 42 26.34 26.01 9.63
C ALA A 42 26.27 24.63 8.93
N SER A 43 25.45 23.70 9.44
CA SER A 43 25.30 22.36 8.89
C SER A 43 23.83 21.90 8.91
N ARG A 44 23.50 21.05 7.96
CA ARG A 44 22.20 20.34 7.88
C ARG A 44 21.95 19.51 9.16
N ARG A 45 22.97 18.87 9.69
CA ARG A 45 22.86 18.02 10.90
C ARG A 45 22.34 18.82 12.10
N GLU A 46 22.91 20.01 12.37
CA GLU A 46 22.46 20.88 13.47
C GLU A 46 21.00 21.32 13.30
N CYS A 47 20.56 21.62 12.07
CA CYS A 47 19.16 21.92 11.79
C CYS A 47 18.24 20.74 12.11
N LEU A 48 18.62 19.51 11.76
CA LEU A 48 17.85 18.31 12.06
C LEU A 48 17.80 17.98 13.56
N GLU A 49 18.90 18.25 14.29
CA GLU A 49 18.94 18.14 15.74
C GLU A 49 17.97 19.15 16.39
N TYR A 50 17.99 20.41 15.92
CA TYR A 50 17.05 21.42 16.36
C TYR A 50 15.59 21.01 16.11
N ILE A 51 15.25 20.52 14.91
CA ILE A 51 13.90 20.02 14.57
C ILE A 51 13.49 18.90 15.53
N GLY A 52 14.37 17.92 15.77
CA GLY A 52 14.06 16.80 16.68
C GLY A 52 13.78 17.24 18.11
N ALA A 53 14.44 18.32 18.57
CA ALA A 53 14.25 18.86 19.92
C ALA A 53 13.03 19.77 20.08
N HIS A 54 12.63 20.50 19.02
CA HIS A 54 11.62 21.57 19.09
C HIS A 54 10.31 21.25 18.38
N TRP A 55 10.23 20.15 17.63
CA TRP A 55 9.03 19.70 16.93
C TRP A 55 8.74 18.21 17.18
N PRO A 56 8.52 17.79 18.44
CA PRO A 56 8.31 16.39 18.80
C PRO A 56 6.99 15.82 18.27
N ASP A 57 5.97 16.64 18.07
CA ASP A 57 4.67 16.27 17.54
C ASP A 57 4.40 17.02 16.23
N ILE A 58 4.34 16.27 15.13
CA ILE A 58 4.11 16.81 13.80
C ILE A 58 2.64 17.05 13.48
N ARG A 59 1.72 16.58 14.31
CA ARG A 59 0.28 16.79 14.10
C ARG A 59 -0.02 18.28 14.10
N PRO A 60 -0.93 18.76 13.23
CA PRO A 60 -1.33 20.16 13.25
C PRO A 60 -1.90 20.51 14.61
N ALA A 61 -1.53 21.66 15.14
CA ALA A 61 -2.29 22.22 16.23
C ALA A 61 -3.75 22.35 15.79
N ARG A 62 -4.66 21.81 16.57
CA ARG A 62 -6.10 21.95 16.30
C ARG A 62 -6.45 23.43 16.53
N LEU A 63 -6.37 24.22 15.46
CA LEU A 63 -6.77 25.61 15.51
C LEU A 63 -8.29 25.66 15.66
N PRO A 64 -8.82 26.63 16.42
CA PRO A 64 -10.25 26.92 16.41
C PRO A 64 -10.69 27.12 14.96
N ASP A 65 -11.86 26.60 14.60
CA ASP A 65 -12.44 26.81 13.28
C ASP A 65 -12.63 28.33 13.06
N ASP A 66 -11.71 28.94 12.31
CA ASP A 66 -11.80 30.36 11.96
C ASP A 66 -12.65 30.59 10.70
N GLY A 67 -13.42 29.57 10.28
CA GLY A 67 -14.26 29.58 9.09
C GLY A 67 -13.49 29.58 7.75
N LYS A 68 -12.15 29.48 7.79
CA LYS A 68 -11.31 29.41 6.58
C LYS A 68 -11.07 27.98 6.13
N ASP A 69 -11.43 26.99 6.93
CA ASP A 69 -11.32 25.57 6.62
C ASP A 69 -12.56 25.11 5.83
N ALA A 70 -12.70 25.64 4.61
CA ALA A 70 -13.79 25.28 3.68
C ALA A 70 -13.58 23.88 3.11
N GLY A 71 -13.67 22.84 3.94
CA GLY A 71 -13.64 21.44 3.53
C GLY A 71 -14.67 20.64 4.31
N ALA A 72 -15.23 19.58 3.72
CA ALA A 72 -16.09 18.64 4.43
C ALA A 72 -15.27 17.48 4.98
N CYS A 73 -15.65 16.95 6.13
CA CYS A 73 -15.17 15.66 6.58
C CYS A 73 -15.74 14.55 5.70
N LEU A 74 -14.96 13.50 5.50
CA LEU A 74 -15.34 12.40 4.60
C LEU A 74 -16.68 11.73 5.03
N HIS A 75 -16.86 11.52 6.32
CA HIS A 75 -18.07 10.90 6.87
C HIS A 75 -19.32 11.77 6.70
N ASP A 76 -19.18 13.12 6.65
CA ASP A 76 -20.30 14.03 6.37
C ASP A 76 -20.73 13.91 4.90
N LEU A 77 -19.76 13.80 3.98
CA LEU A 77 -20.04 13.54 2.56
C LEU A 77 -20.78 12.21 2.37
N PHE A 78 -20.34 11.16 3.10
CA PHE A 78 -21.03 9.87 3.09
C PHE A 78 -22.45 9.97 3.66
N ALA A 79 -22.64 10.63 4.79
CA ALA A 79 -23.97 10.85 5.39
C ALA A 79 -24.91 11.60 4.44
N ALA A 80 -24.39 12.63 3.77
CA ALA A 80 -25.16 13.35 2.75
C ALA A 80 -25.56 12.44 1.57
N GLN A 81 -24.71 11.51 1.15
CA GLN A 81 -25.04 10.53 0.12
C GLN A 81 -26.08 9.52 0.63
N ALA A 82 -25.96 9.04 1.87
CA ALA A 82 -26.91 8.11 2.47
C ALA A 82 -28.33 8.73 2.58
N VAL A 83 -28.42 10.04 2.83
CA VAL A 83 -29.70 10.77 2.79
C VAL A 83 -30.25 10.87 1.36
N ARG A 84 -29.40 11.06 0.34
CA ARG A 84 -29.84 11.18 -1.06
C ARG A 84 -30.39 9.86 -1.63
N THR A 85 -29.75 8.74 -1.28
CA THR A 85 -30.07 7.41 -1.84
C THR A 85 -30.15 6.33 -0.76
N PRO A 86 -31.05 6.48 0.25
CA PRO A 86 -31.04 5.64 1.45
C PRO A 86 -31.27 4.15 1.18
N GLU A 87 -32.10 3.81 0.18
CA GLU A 87 -32.45 2.43 -0.15
C GLU A 87 -31.55 1.81 -1.23
N ALA A 88 -30.64 2.61 -1.82
CA ALA A 88 -29.69 2.08 -2.78
C ALA A 88 -28.69 1.14 -2.08
N PRO A 89 -28.17 0.10 -2.76
CA PRO A 89 -27.12 -0.73 -2.22
C PRO A 89 -25.82 0.06 -2.08
N ALA A 90 -25.24 0.09 -0.87
CA ALA A 90 -23.90 0.62 -0.60
C ALA A 90 -22.86 -0.50 -0.66
N LEU A 91 -23.21 -1.67 -0.15
CA LEU A 91 -22.33 -2.84 -0.15
C LEU A 91 -23.09 -4.04 -0.74
N ILE A 92 -22.35 -4.90 -1.44
CA ILE A 92 -22.81 -6.22 -1.88
C ILE A 92 -21.84 -7.25 -1.30
N TRP A 93 -22.33 -8.11 -0.41
CA TRP A 93 -21.53 -9.13 0.24
C TRP A 93 -22.19 -10.49 0.13
N ARG A 94 -21.48 -11.46 -0.46
CA ARG A 94 -22.03 -12.81 -0.72
C ARG A 94 -23.36 -12.76 -1.47
N GLY A 95 -23.47 -11.84 -2.43
CA GLY A 95 -24.68 -11.63 -3.22
C GLY A 95 -25.81 -10.88 -2.51
N GLN A 96 -25.67 -10.54 -1.21
CA GLN A 96 -26.69 -9.83 -0.45
C GLN A 96 -26.37 -8.33 -0.39
N PRO A 97 -27.32 -7.46 -0.77
CA PRO A 97 -27.13 -6.02 -0.66
C PRO A 97 -27.33 -5.52 0.77
N LEU A 98 -26.50 -4.53 1.17
CA LEU A 98 -26.68 -3.71 2.35
C LEU A 98 -26.86 -2.27 1.89
N THR A 99 -27.94 -1.60 2.34
CA THR A 99 -28.30 -0.27 1.86
C THR A 99 -27.44 0.84 2.49
N TYR A 100 -27.42 2.02 1.85
CA TYR A 100 -26.78 3.21 2.38
C TYR A 100 -27.31 3.59 3.76
N ARG A 101 -28.64 3.57 3.95
CA ARG A 101 -29.28 3.81 5.27
C ARG A 101 -28.74 2.86 6.33
N ARG A 102 -28.69 1.56 6.03
CA ARG A 102 -28.22 0.57 7.00
C ARG A 102 -26.76 0.77 7.35
N LEU A 103 -25.90 1.06 6.37
CA LEU A 103 -24.48 1.32 6.60
C LEU A 103 -24.27 2.60 7.42
N ASP A 104 -25.08 3.64 7.17
CA ASP A 104 -25.07 4.88 7.92
C ASP A 104 -25.46 4.65 9.37
N ASP A 105 -26.58 3.96 9.62
CA ASP A 105 -27.05 3.60 10.96
C ASP A 105 -26.02 2.76 11.73
N ASP A 106 -25.48 1.72 11.12
CA ASP A 106 -24.51 0.82 11.76
C ASP A 106 -23.21 1.56 12.11
N SER A 107 -22.72 2.44 11.22
CA SER A 107 -21.53 3.24 11.48
C SER A 107 -21.76 4.33 12.56
N ASN A 108 -22.95 4.89 12.65
CA ASN A 108 -23.33 5.83 13.72
C ASN A 108 -23.36 5.14 15.09
N LYS A 109 -23.95 3.95 15.18
CA LYS A 109 -23.96 3.15 16.41
C LYS A 109 -22.56 2.79 16.85
N LEU A 110 -21.70 2.36 15.91
CA LEU A 110 -20.30 2.08 16.25
C LEU A 110 -19.57 3.34 16.72
N ALA A 111 -19.80 4.48 16.09
CA ALA A 111 -19.21 5.75 16.56
C ALA A 111 -19.65 6.10 17.96
N ALA A 112 -20.94 5.90 18.32
CA ALA A 112 -21.44 6.09 19.68
C ALA A 112 -20.74 5.15 20.67
N TYR A 113 -20.56 3.87 20.29
CA TYR A 113 -19.86 2.86 21.09
C TYR A 113 -18.40 3.26 21.36
N LEU A 114 -17.70 3.77 20.34
CA LEU A 114 -16.32 4.22 20.44
C LEU A 114 -16.18 5.47 21.31
N ARG A 115 -17.10 6.44 21.18
CA ARG A 115 -17.11 7.66 22.03
C ARG A 115 -17.28 7.33 23.50
N LEU A 116 -18.14 6.37 23.86
CA LEU A 116 -18.29 5.89 25.24
C LEU A 116 -16.98 5.33 25.82
N ARG A 117 -16.04 4.93 24.96
CA ARG A 117 -14.69 4.46 25.32
C ARG A 117 -13.62 5.54 25.20
N GLY A 118 -14.03 6.79 25.08
CA GLY A 118 -13.12 7.94 25.03
C GLY A 118 -12.43 8.13 23.66
N VAL A 119 -12.89 7.47 22.60
CA VAL A 119 -12.37 7.70 21.24
C VAL A 119 -12.95 9.02 20.69
N GLY A 120 -12.06 9.88 20.23
CA GLY A 120 -12.42 11.19 19.68
C GLY A 120 -11.30 11.77 18.81
N PRO A 121 -11.40 13.06 18.44
CA PRO A 121 -10.42 13.72 17.60
C PRO A 121 -8.99 13.60 18.12
N GLY A 122 -8.06 13.27 17.22
CA GLY A 122 -6.64 13.07 17.53
C GLY A 122 -6.31 11.70 18.11
N ALA A 123 -7.28 10.83 18.38
CA ALA A 123 -7.05 9.44 18.75
C ALA A 123 -6.72 8.60 17.50
N PHE A 124 -5.96 7.52 17.72
CA PHE A 124 -5.69 6.49 16.73
C PHE A 124 -6.39 5.20 17.16
N VAL A 125 -7.07 4.55 16.20
CA VAL A 125 -7.78 3.28 16.41
C VAL A 125 -7.21 2.24 15.47
N GLY A 126 -6.63 1.16 16.04
CA GLY A 126 -6.18 0.01 15.26
C GLY A 126 -7.37 -0.70 14.61
N LEU A 127 -7.22 -1.13 13.38
CA LEU A 127 -8.26 -1.84 12.63
C LEU A 127 -7.69 -3.07 11.96
N CYS A 128 -7.94 -4.26 12.55
CA CYS A 128 -7.57 -5.56 12.02
C CYS A 128 -8.83 -6.40 11.80
N VAL A 129 -9.38 -6.35 10.60
CA VAL A 129 -10.65 -7.00 10.26
C VAL A 129 -10.56 -7.63 8.87
N GLU A 130 -11.27 -8.74 8.69
CA GLU A 130 -11.43 -9.36 7.38
C GLU A 130 -12.30 -8.50 6.46
N ARG A 131 -12.14 -8.69 5.15
CA ARG A 131 -12.95 -8.03 4.11
C ARG A 131 -14.42 -8.43 4.25
N SER A 132 -15.23 -7.53 4.79
CA SER A 132 -16.63 -7.76 5.14
C SER A 132 -17.38 -6.42 5.29
N PRO A 133 -18.71 -6.40 5.42
CA PRO A 133 -19.46 -5.18 5.77
C PRO A 133 -18.98 -4.53 7.07
N GLN A 134 -18.55 -5.33 8.06
CA GLN A 134 -18.01 -4.83 9.32
C GLN A 134 -16.75 -3.96 9.11
N MET A 135 -15.92 -4.30 8.12
CA MET A 135 -14.73 -3.52 7.75
C MET A 135 -15.12 -2.09 7.35
N ILE A 136 -16.11 -1.93 6.50
CA ILE A 136 -16.57 -0.61 6.03
C ILE A 136 -17.29 0.15 7.15
N THR A 137 -18.12 -0.54 7.94
CA THR A 137 -18.75 0.03 9.13
C THR A 137 -17.72 0.54 10.12
N ALA A 138 -16.63 -0.21 10.34
CA ALA A 138 -15.55 0.18 11.25
C ALA A 138 -14.80 1.43 10.76
N LEU A 139 -14.46 1.49 9.47
CA LEU A 139 -13.83 2.68 8.88
C LEU A 139 -14.69 3.93 9.10
N LEU A 140 -15.95 3.88 8.70
CA LEU A 140 -16.87 5.01 8.85
C LEU A 140 -17.12 5.35 10.33
N GLY A 141 -17.29 4.35 11.20
CA GLY A 141 -17.49 4.51 12.62
C GLY A 141 -16.33 5.24 13.30
N VAL A 142 -15.09 4.88 12.99
CA VAL A 142 -13.89 5.57 13.50
C VAL A 142 -13.85 7.01 13.00
N LEU A 143 -14.02 7.24 11.69
CA LEU A 143 -13.99 8.57 11.09
C LEU A 143 -15.04 9.52 11.69
N ARG A 144 -16.23 9.03 12.04
CA ARG A 144 -17.30 9.79 12.68
C ARG A 144 -16.95 10.28 14.10
N THR A 145 -16.00 9.64 14.76
CA THR A 145 -15.50 10.11 16.06
C THR A 145 -14.49 11.24 15.95
N GLY A 146 -13.94 11.48 14.77
CA GLY A 146 -12.78 12.36 14.54
C GLY A 146 -11.44 11.68 14.81
N ALA A 147 -11.45 10.39 15.12
CA ALA A 147 -10.24 9.59 15.23
C ALA A 147 -9.76 9.11 13.84
N ALA A 148 -8.48 8.81 13.75
CA ALA A 148 -7.89 8.20 12.56
C ALA A 148 -7.86 6.67 12.68
N TYR A 149 -8.20 5.96 11.59
CA TYR A 149 -7.99 4.52 11.56
C TYR A 149 -6.54 4.19 11.20
N VAL A 150 -6.05 3.11 11.82
CA VAL A 150 -4.73 2.54 11.57
C VAL A 150 -4.93 1.12 11.07
N PRO A 151 -4.83 0.88 9.76
CA PRO A 151 -5.09 -0.44 9.22
C PRO A 151 -3.95 -1.40 9.55
N LEU A 152 -4.32 -2.60 9.99
CA LEU A 152 -3.45 -3.71 10.35
C LEU A 152 -3.83 -4.91 9.49
N ASP A 153 -2.92 -5.34 8.64
CA ASP A 153 -3.16 -6.51 7.79
C ASP A 153 -3.01 -7.79 8.62
N PRO A 154 -4.04 -8.65 8.73
CA PRO A 154 -3.95 -9.89 9.51
C PRO A 154 -2.88 -10.86 9.02
N GLU A 155 -2.35 -10.65 7.81
CA GLU A 155 -1.28 -11.46 7.25
C GLU A 155 0.14 -10.97 7.59
N TYR A 156 0.24 -9.81 8.22
CA TYR A 156 1.55 -9.32 8.67
C TYR A 156 2.05 -10.13 9.87
N PRO A 157 3.38 -10.28 10.00
CA PRO A 157 3.98 -10.85 11.20
C PRO A 157 3.51 -10.11 12.46
N VAL A 158 3.33 -10.85 13.56
CA VAL A 158 2.91 -10.29 14.86
C VAL A 158 3.82 -9.14 15.30
N GLU A 159 5.13 -9.25 15.07
CA GLU A 159 6.09 -8.19 15.36
C GLU A 159 5.80 -6.90 14.60
N ARG A 160 5.38 -7.02 13.33
CA ARG A 160 4.99 -5.86 12.51
C ARG A 160 3.72 -5.20 13.04
N LEU A 161 2.71 -6.01 13.41
CA LEU A 161 1.45 -5.52 14.00
C LEU A 161 1.71 -4.81 15.33
N ARG A 162 2.54 -5.40 16.18
CA ARG A 162 2.96 -4.81 17.46
C ARG A 162 3.67 -3.47 17.25
N TYR A 163 4.60 -3.40 16.29
CA TYR A 163 5.30 -2.17 15.97
C TYR A 163 4.34 -1.05 15.56
N VAL A 164 3.40 -1.31 14.64
CA VAL A 164 2.43 -0.31 14.17
C VAL A 164 1.55 0.22 15.32
N LEU A 165 1.06 -0.66 16.19
CA LEU A 165 0.26 -0.28 17.36
C LEU A 165 1.07 0.55 18.36
N SER A 166 2.33 0.17 18.60
CA SER A 166 3.24 0.90 19.50
C SER A 166 3.62 2.27 18.93
N ASP A 167 3.95 2.35 17.62
CA ASP A 167 4.33 3.60 16.97
C ASP A 167 3.18 4.62 16.96
N THR A 168 1.96 4.14 16.73
CA THR A 168 0.76 5.00 16.76
C THR A 168 0.29 5.33 18.17
N GLY A 169 0.64 4.52 19.16
CA GLY A 169 0.09 4.62 20.51
C GLY A 169 -1.42 4.41 20.53
N ALA A 170 -1.96 3.64 19.58
CA ALA A 170 -3.36 3.29 19.54
C ALA A 170 -3.75 2.57 20.84
N ARG A 171 -4.80 3.05 21.52
CA ARG A 171 -5.27 2.49 22.79
C ARG A 171 -6.50 1.59 22.62
N LEU A 172 -7.09 1.57 21.44
CA LEU A 172 -8.22 0.73 21.09
C LEU A 172 -7.97 0.05 19.75
N LEU A 173 -8.22 -1.25 19.69
CA LEU A 173 -8.12 -2.09 18.52
C LEU A 173 -9.51 -2.67 18.19
N LEU A 174 -10.01 -2.39 16.99
CA LEU A 174 -11.16 -3.06 16.41
C LEU A 174 -10.70 -4.31 15.66
N THR A 175 -11.26 -5.46 16.02
CA THR A 175 -10.94 -6.73 15.37
C THR A 175 -12.14 -7.67 15.35
N GLN A 176 -11.92 -8.94 15.08
CA GLN A 176 -12.87 -10.05 15.12
C GLN A 176 -12.27 -11.18 15.97
N GLU A 177 -13.11 -11.98 16.64
CA GLU A 177 -12.63 -13.02 17.55
C GLU A 177 -11.59 -13.97 16.94
N PRO A 178 -11.73 -14.44 15.69
CA PRO A 178 -10.71 -15.28 15.05
C PRO A 178 -9.34 -14.62 14.87
N LEU A 179 -9.28 -13.28 14.81
CA LEU A 179 -8.04 -12.51 14.63
C LEU A 179 -7.41 -12.07 15.96
N ARG A 180 -8.15 -12.15 17.06
CA ARG A 180 -7.67 -11.75 18.40
C ARG A 180 -6.34 -12.38 18.81
N PRO A 181 -6.05 -13.67 18.51
CA PRO A 181 -4.77 -14.29 18.84
C PRO A 181 -3.54 -13.64 18.19
N LEU A 182 -3.69 -12.75 17.20
CA LEU A 182 -2.59 -11.98 16.61
C LEU A 182 -2.06 -10.90 17.56
N PHE A 183 -2.76 -10.59 18.65
CA PHE A 183 -2.46 -9.50 19.57
C PHE A 183 -2.27 -9.96 21.03
N PRO A 184 -1.37 -10.93 21.30
CA PRO A 184 -1.26 -11.56 22.62
C PRO A 184 -0.80 -10.60 23.71
N ASP A 185 0.04 -9.62 23.36
CA ASP A 185 0.69 -8.68 24.29
C ASP A 185 0.19 -7.23 24.11
N TYR A 186 -0.97 -7.03 23.49
CA TYR A 186 -1.52 -5.70 23.33
C TYR A 186 -2.18 -5.25 24.65
N ASP A 187 -1.69 -4.13 25.19
CA ASP A 187 -2.10 -3.56 26.47
C ASP A 187 -3.31 -2.62 26.37
N GLY A 188 -3.76 -2.29 25.17
CA GLY A 188 -4.95 -1.50 24.90
C GLY A 188 -6.23 -2.31 24.94
N GLU A 189 -7.36 -1.64 24.76
CA GLU A 189 -8.68 -2.27 24.67
C GLU A 189 -8.88 -2.96 23.33
N ILE A 190 -9.23 -4.25 23.33
CA ILE A 190 -9.60 -5.02 22.14
C ILE A 190 -11.13 -5.13 22.08
N VAL A 191 -11.71 -4.62 20.99
CA VAL A 191 -13.13 -4.72 20.69
C VAL A 191 -13.32 -5.67 19.51
N CYS A 192 -13.84 -6.88 19.79
CA CYS A 192 -14.23 -7.82 18.75
C CYS A 192 -15.63 -7.49 18.23
N LEU A 193 -15.72 -6.99 16.99
CA LEU A 193 -16.97 -6.49 16.40
C LEU A 193 -18.08 -7.55 16.29
N ASP A 194 -17.71 -8.80 16.15
CA ASP A 194 -18.61 -9.95 16.13
C ASP A 194 -19.17 -10.26 17.53
N GLN A 195 -18.36 -10.17 18.59
CA GLN A 195 -18.76 -10.45 19.96
C GLN A 195 -19.58 -9.27 20.58
N HIS A 196 -19.16 -8.02 20.32
CA HIS A 196 -19.81 -6.82 20.88
C HIS A 196 -20.99 -6.32 20.05
N ARG A 197 -21.44 -7.11 19.06
CA ARG A 197 -22.49 -6.68 18.14
C ARG A 197 -23.77 -6.25 18.84
N GLN A 198 -24.23 -6.99 19.85
CA GLN A 198 -25.46 -6.67 20.57
C GLN A 198 -25.36 -5.34 21.32
N ASP A 199 -24.22 -5.05 21.95
CA ASP A 199 -23.98 -3.81 22.68
C ASP A 199 -23.93 -2.62 21.73
N ILE A 200 -23.30 -2.80 20.54
CA ILE A 200 -23.23 -1.77 19.50
C ILE A 200 -24.64 -1.50 18.92
N ASP A 201 -25.39 -2.57 18.58
CA ASP A 201 -26.72 -2.46 17.98
C ASP A 201 -27.74 -1.80 18.92
N ALA A 202 -27.53 -1.85 20.24
CA ALA A 202 -28.37 -1.20 21.24
C ALA A 202 -28.20 0.31 21.33
N LEU A 203 -27.15 0.88 20.71
CA LEU A 203 -26.85 2.33 20.78
C LEU A 203 -27.67 3.14 19.78
N PRO A 204 -27.88 4.44 20.07
CA PRO A 204 -28.61 5.33 19.18
C PRO A 204 -27.78 5.64 17.91
N THR A 205 -28.48 5.94 16.83
CA THR A 205 -27.88 6.39 15.57
C THR A 205 -27.54 7.89 15.55
N ALA A 206 -28.13 8.68 16.43
CA ALA A 206 -27.84 10.11 16.54
C ALA A 206 -26.60 10.35 17.43
N PRO A 207 -25.68 11.25 17.05
CA PRO A 207 -24.56 11.63 17.92
C PRO A 207 -25.07 12.34 19.18
N ALA A 208 -24.33 12.16 20.29
CA ALA A 208 -24.65 12.93 21.51
C ALA A 208 -24.40 14.43 21.25
N PRO A 209 -25.27 15.33 21.81
CA PRO A 209 -25.22 16.77 21.54
C PRO A 209 -23.85 17.42 21.82
N ASP A 210 -23.15 16.96 22.87
CA ASP A 210 -21.88 17.51 23.33
C ASP A 210 -20.62 16.78 22.73
N SER A 211 -20.80 15.97 21.70
CA SER A 211 -19.67 15.28 21.08
C SER A 211 -18.78 16.28 20.34
N PRO A 212 -17.44 16.22 20.54
CA PRO A 212 -16.52 17.02 19.74
C PRO A 212 -16.70 16.75 18.26
N LEU A 213 -16.86 17.80 17.46
CA LEU A 213 -16.99 17.65 16.02
C LEU A 213 -15.63 17.41 15.37
N PRO A 214 -15.52 16.46 14.45
CA PRO A 214 -14.37 16.29 13.61
C PRO A 214 -14.12 17.52 12.73
N LEU A 215 -12.85 17.84 12.48
CA LEU A 215 -12.45 18.92 11.58
C LEU A 215 -11.85 18.34 10.27
N PRO A 216 -11.96 19.04 9.14
CA PRO A 216 -11.31 18.65 7.90
C PRO A 216 -9.79 18.49 8.00
N SER A 217 -9.15 19.20 8.93
CA SER A 217 -7.73 19.11 9.27
C SER A 217 -7.36 17.94 10.17
N ASP A 218 -8.32 17.27 10.81
CA ASP A 218 -8.06 16.09 11.62
C ASP A 218 -7.56 14.94 10.72
N THR A 219 -6.68 14.09 11.27
CA THR A 219 -6.16 12.92 10.55
C THR A 219 -7.27 11.90 10.34
N ALA A 220 -7.44 11.45 9.10
CA ALA A 220 -8.42 10.43 8.73
C ALA A 220 -7.81 9.02 8.86
N TYR A 221 -6.55 8.85 8.45
CA TYR A 221 -5.85 7.59 8.58
C TYR A 221 -4.34 7.76 8.79
N VAL A 222 -3.73 6.70 9.33
CA VAL A 222 -2.28 6.54 9.38
C VAL A 222 -1.92 5.22 8.71
N ILE A 223 -1.30 5.29 7.54
CA ILE A 223 -0.85 4.10 6.81
C ILE A 223 0.67 4.01 6.90
N HIS A 224 1.17 2.85 7.34
CA HIS A 224 2.61 2.60 7.46
C HIS A 224 3.17 2.11 6.14
N THR A 225 4.12 2.87 5.60
CA THR A 225 4.91 2.52 4.42
C THR A 225 6.30 2.06 4.83
N SER A 226 7.00 1.32 3.97
CA SER A 226 8.41 0.98 4.18
C SER A 226 9.26 2.24 4.39
N GLY A 227 10.27 2.13 5.25
CA GLY A 227 11.08 3.26 5.66
C GLY A 227 12.56 3.10 5.31
N SER A 228 13.17 4.14 4.74
CA SER A 228 14.60 4.16 4.39
C SER A 228 15.56 4.02 5.58
N THR A 229 15.04 4.17 6.80
CA THR A 229 15.79 4.00 8.05
C THR A 229 15.69 2.60 8.64
N GLY A 230 15.14 1.63 7.90
CA GLY A 230 14.96 0.25 8.32
C GLY A 230 13.73 -0.01 9.18
N ARG A 231 12.88 1.00 9.45
CA ARG A 231 11.61 0.84 10.16
C ARG A 231 10.49 1.48 9.38
N PRO A 232 9.27 0.91 9.43
CA PRO A 232 8.10 1.50 8.79
C PRO A 232 7.81 2.89 9.34
N LYS A 233 7.29 3.76 8.47
CA LYS A 233 6.90 5.14 8.81
C LYS A 233 5.41 5.34 8.56
N GLY A 234 4.67 5.81 9.56
CA GLY A 234 3.24 6.12 9.47
C GLY A 234 3.01 7.45 8.75
N VAL A 235 2.35 7.44 7.60
CA VAL A 235 1.96 8.64 6.86
C VAL A 235 0.59 9.10 7.35
N LEU A 236 0.49 10.36 7.81
CA LEU A 236 -0.76 10.95 8.30
C LEU A 236 -1.46 11.69 7.18
N VAL A 237 -2.68 11.26 6.84
CA VAL A 237 -3.53 11.89 5.82
C VAL A 237 -4.79 12.46 6.47
N THR A 238 -5.17 13.71 6.11
CA THR A 238 -6.30 14.41 6.69
C THR A 238 -7.61 14.08 5.99
N HIS A 239 -8.76 14.36 6.67
CA HIS A 239 -10.08 14.30 6.02
C HIS A 239 -10.16 15.19 4.79
N ARG A 240 -9.59 16.42 4.85
CA ARG A 240 -9.54 17.36 3.72
C ARG A 240 -8.84 16.77 2.52
N SER A 241 -7.64 16.19 2.71
CA SER A 241 -6.87 15.60 1.62
C SER A 241 -7.62 14.44 0.97
N LEU A 242 -8.24 13.57 1.80
CA LEU A 242 -8.99 12.40 1.32
C LEU A 242 -10.33 12.80 0.66
N ALA A 243 -11.01 13.85 1.15
CA ALA A 243 -12.22 14.38 0.53
C ALA A 243 -11.91 15.04 -0.82
N ASN A 244 -10.81 15.82 -0.90
CA ASN A 244 -10.33 16.38 -2.17
C ASN A 244 -10.02 15.27 -3.18
N HIS A 245 -9.23 14.27 -2.77
CA HIS A 245 -8.91 13.11 -3.60
C HIS A 245 -10.18 12.45 -4.14
N SER A 246 -11.14 12.12 -3.26
CA SER A 246 -12.38 11.43 -3.64
C SER A 246 -13.21 12.22 -4.66
N SER A 247 -13.28 13.54 -4.51
CA SER A 247 -13.99 14.41 -5.44
C SER A 247 -13.24 14.58 -6.77
N ALA A 248 -11.91 14.73 -6.70
CA ALA A 248 -11.07 14.99 -7.86
C ALA A 248 -10.99 13.76 -8.79
N VAL A 249 -10.78 12.56 -8.24
CA VAL A 249 -10.73 11.32 -9.05
C VAL A 249 -12.09 10.99 -9.66
N ASN A 250 -13.21 11.41 -9.01
CA ASN A 250 -14.53 11.18 -9.57
C ASN A 250 -14.80 11.96 -10.87
N ARG A 251 -14.11 13.08 -11.11
CA ARG A 251 -14.19 13.78 -12.41
C ARG A 251 -13.63 12.95 -13.57
N HIS A 252 -12.70 12.06 -13.28
CA HIS A 252 -12.13 11.13 -14.26
C HIS A 252 -12.91 9.83 -14.34
N PHE A 253 -13.21 9.22 -13.19
CA PHE A 253 -13.81 7.89 -13.13
C PHE A 253 -15.33 7.92 -13.31
N ALA A 254 -15.98 9.01 -12.90
CA ALA A 254 -17.42 9.23 -13.03
C ALA A 254 -18.28 8.13 -12.37
N PHE A 255 -17.98 7.83 -11.11
CA PHE A 255 -18.83 6.94 -10.30
C PHE A 255 -20.26 7.49 -10.19
N ALA A 256 -21.24 6.61 -10.32
CA ALA A 256 -22.65 6.95 -10.31
C ALA A 256 -23.50 5.86 -9.61
N PRO A 257 -24.73 6.18 -9.20
CA PRO A 257 -25.67 5.16 -8.73
C PRO A 257 -25.85 4.04 -9.76
N GLY A 258 -25.78 2.78 -9.27
CA GLY A 258 -25.84 1.59 -10.12
C GLY A 258 -24.47 1.00 -10.45
N ASP A 259 -23.38 1.74 -10.25
CA ASP A 259 -22.04 1.20 -10.39
C ASP A 259 -21.69 0.22 -9.26
N ARG A 260 -20.82 -0.73 -9.60
CA ARG A 260 -20.31 -1.75 -8.70
C ARG A 260 -18.81 -1.78 -8.76
N VAL A 261 -18.17 -1.47 -7.64
CA VAL A 261 -16.71 -1.47 -7.51
C VAL A 261 -16.27 -2.71 -6.76
N LEU A 262 -15.46 -3.56 -7.38
CA LEU A 262 -14.87 -4.71 -6.71
C LEU A 262 -13.71 -4.24 -5.81
N GLN A 263 -13.84 -4.42 -4.50
CA GLN A 263 -12.82 -4.03 -3.54
C GLN A 263 -11.71 -5.09 -3.53
N CYS A 264 -10.51 -4.72 -4.01
CA CYS A 264 -9.38 -5.61 -4.25
C CYS A 264 -8.22 -5.40 -3.29
N ARG A 265 -7.96 -4.14 -2.90
CA ARG A 265 -6.74 -3.79 -2.16
C ARG A 265 -6.89 -4.05 -0.66
N PRO A 266 -5.85 -4.56 0.04
CA PRO A 266 -5.83 -4.59 1.50
C PRO A 266 -5.88 -3.17 2.08
N LEU A 267 -6.53 -2.99 3.25
CA LEU A 267 -6.63 -1.69 3.91
C LEU A 267 -5.29 -1.06 4.28
N SER A 268 -4.25 -1.87 4.42
CA SER A 268 -2.87 -1.43 4.69
C SER A 268 -2.23 -0.67 3.52
N PHE A 269 -2.90 -0.62 2.35
CA PHE A 269 -2.53 0.20 1.20
C PHE A 269 -3.57 1.28 0.97
N ASP A 270 -3.10 2.51 0.74
CA ASP A 270 -3.96 3.68 0.54
C ASP A 270 -4.88 3.58 -0.68
N ALA A 271 -4.49 2.81 -1.71
CA ALA A 271 -5.35 2.50 -2.85
C ALA A 271 -6.68 1.83 -2.45
N ALA A 272 -6.77 1.15 -1.29
CA ALA A 272 -8.04 0.66 -0.75
C ALA A 272 -9.01 1.81 -0.44
N ALA A 273 -8.51 2.95 0.02
CA ALA A 273 -9.35 4.12 0.27
C ALA A 273 -9.92 4.72 -1.02
N GLU A 274 -9.18 4.63 -2.15
CA GLU A 274 -9.72 5.00 -3.47
C GLU A 274 -10.81 4.05 -3.95
N GLU A 275 -10.69 2.75 -3.68
CA GLU A 275 -11.75 1.78 -4.01
C GLU A 275 -13.00 1.95 -3.14
N ILE A 276 -12.86 2.50 -1.92
CA ILE A 276 -13.93 2.56 -0.92
C ILE A 276 -14.64 3.91 -0.92
N PHE A 277 -13.91 5.01 -0.72
CA PHE A 277 -14.56 6.30 -0.44
C PHE A 277 -15.14 6.97 -1.70
N PRO A 278 -14.41 7.18 -2.81
CA PRO A 278 -15.00 7.83 -3.99
C PRO A 278 -16.29 7.17 -4.46
N PRO A 279 -16.40 5.82 -4.61
CA PRO A 279 -17.66 5.19 -4.99
C PRO A 279 -18.80 5.44 -4.00
N LEU A 280 -18.53 5.26 -2.68
CA LEU A 280 -19.55 5.44 -1.66
C LEU A 280 -20.04 6.89 -1.56
N LEU A 281 -19.19 7.88 -1.84
CA LEU A 281 -19.59 9.29 -1.83
C LEU A 281 -20.43 9.67 -3.04
N HIS A 282 -20.45 8.85 -4.10
CA HIS A 282 -21.15 9.12 -5.36
C HIS A 282 -22.29 8.13 -5.67
N GLY A 283 -22.69 7.31 -4.69
CA GLY A 283 -23.87 6.47 -4.79
C GLY A 283 -23.64 5.09 -5.43
N ALA A 284 -22.40 4.70 -5.69
CA ALA A 284 -22.04 3.38 -6.18
C ALA A 284 -22.02 2.34 -5.05
N ALA A 285 -22.03 1.05 -5.39
CA ALA A 285 -21.93 -0.06 -4.44
C ALA A 285 -20.55 -0.68 -4.45
N LEU A 286 -20.03 -1.06 -3.27
CA LEU A 286 -18.84 -1.89 -3.15
C LEU A 286 -19.21 -3.36 -3.18
N VAL A 287 -18.51 -4.14 -3.99
CA VAL A 287 -18.59 -5.60 -3.98
C VAL A 287 -17.46 -6.13 -3.10
N LEU A 288 -17.85 -6.81 -2.02
CA LEU A 288 -16.94 -7.38 -1.04
C LEU A 288 -16.95 -8.91 -1.14
N GLY A 289 -15.80 -9.55 -0.88
CA GLY A 289 -15.69 -11.01 -0.94
C GLY A 289 -14.31 -11.52 -0.58
N SER A 290 -14.00 -12.74 -1.05
CA SER A 290 -12.64 -13.27 -0.98
C SER A 290 -11.67 -12.37 -1.73
N ASP A 291 -10.39 -12.41 -1.37
CA ASP A 291 -9.37 -11.57 -1.99
C ASP A 291 -9.30 -11.79 -3.52
N PRO A 292 -9.72 -10.80 -4.35
CA PRO A 292 -9.76 -10.98 -5.79
C PRO A 292 -8.37 -11.15 -6.41
N LEU A 293 -7.34 -10.51 -5.86
CA LEU A 293 -5.97 -10.55 -6.37
C LEU A 293 -5.26 -11.88 -6.04
N ARG A 294 -5.90 -12.73 -5.24
CA ARG A 294 -5.40 -14.07 -4.88
C ARG A 294 -6.14 -15.21 -5.57
N GLN A 295 -6.86 -14.88 -6.63
CA GLN A 295 -7.53 -15.84 -7.48
C GLN A 295 -6.74 -16.05 -8.77
N THR A 296 -7.08 -17.12 -9.52
CA THR A 296 -6.63 -17.24 -10.90
C THR A 296 -7.30 -16.15 -11.75
N PHE A 297 -6.66 -15.71 -12.83
CA PHE A 297 -7.24 -14.72 -13.73
C PHE A 297 -8.63 -15.13 -14.25
N ARG A 298 -8.81 -16.42 -14.54
CA ARG A 298 -10.10 -16.97 -14.94
C ARG A 298 -11.18 -16.85 -13.86
N ALA A 299 -10.83 -17.12 -12.60
CA ALA A 299 -11.76 -16.99 -11.48
C ALA A 299 -12.11 -15.52 -11.20
N LEU A 300 -11.14 -14.61 -11.27
CA LEU A 300 -11.38 -13.18 -11.16
C LEU A 300 -12.26 -12.67 -12.30
N THR A 301 -11.99 -13.07 -13.56
CA THR A 301 -12.83 -12.73 -14.71
C THR A 301 -14.27 -13.18 -14.49
N GLN A 302 -14.45 -14.42 -14.02
CA GLN A 302 -15.79 -14.93 -13.69
C GLN A 302 -16.46 -14.13 -12.57
N GLN A 303 -15.72 -13.79 -11.51
CA GLN A 303 -16.24 -12.97 -10.42
C GLN A 303 -16.68 -11.59 -10.91
N VAL A 304 -15.90 -10.93 -11.76
CA VAL A 304 -16.27 -9.63 -12.37
C VAL A 304 -17.58 -9.74 -13.14
N ILE A 305 -17.76 -10.81 -13.91
CA ILE A 305 -19.00 -11.08 -14.67
C ILE A 305 -20.18 -11.34 -13.73
N ASP A 306 -20.03 -12.29 -12.79
CA ASP A 306 -21.12 -12.73 -11.91
C ASP A 306 -21.61 -11.63 -10.97
N THR A 307 -20.72 -10.76 -10.54
CA THR A 307 -21.08 -9.65 -9.64
C THR A 307 -21.58 -8.41 -10.38
N GLY A 308 -21.47 -8.37 -11.72
CA GLY A 308 -21.78 -7.20 -12.53
C GLY A 308 -20.89 -6.01 -12.17
N THR A 309 -19.61 -6.27 -11.88
CA THR A 309 -18.62 -5.25 -11.55
C THR A 309 -18.43 -4.30 -12.72
N THR A 310 -18.55 -2.98 -12.47
CA THR A 310 -18.39 -1.92 -13.47
C THR A 310 -17.04 -1.21 -13.37
N PHE A 311 -16.39 -1.26 -12.21
CA PHE A 311 -15.08 -0.68 -11.94
C PHE A 311 -14.14 -1.69 -11.28
N LEU A 312 -12.91 -1.73 -11.77
CA LEU A 312 -11.88 -2.57 -11.23
C LEU A 312 -10.54 -1.84 -11.18
N SER A 313 -9.91 -1.84 -10.01
CA SER A 313 -8.56 -1.31 -9.80
C SER A 313 -7.59 -2.44 -9.48
N VAL A 314 -6.49 -2.55 -10.25
CA VAL A 314 -5.50 -3.61 -10.06
C VAL A 314 -4.06 -3.07 -10.09
N PRO A 315 -3.09 -3.75 -9.45
CA PRO A 315 -1.67 -3.45 -9.63
C PRO A 315 -1.23 -3.60 -11.09
N THR A 316 -0.31 -2.75 -11.53
CA THR A 316 0.22 -2.80 -12.90
C THR A 316 0.82 -4.17 -13.25
N ALA A 317 1.62 -4.77 -12.35
CA ALA A 317 2.19 -6.09 -12.58
C ALA A 317 1.11 -7.19 -12.70
N PHE A 318 0.06 -7.10 -11.88
CA PHE A 318 -1.09 -8.02 -11.98
C PHE A 318 -1.80 -7.87 -13.33
N TRP A 319 -2.05 -6.62 -13.76
CA TRP A 319 -2.66 -6.34 -15.04
C TRP A 319 -1.80 -6.83 -16.22
N HIS A 320 -0.46 -6.63 -16.18
CA HIS A 320 0.45 -7.15 -17.20
C HIS A 320 0.32 -8.67 -17.38
N SER A 321 0.27 -9.40 -16.27
CA SER A 321 0.09 -10.85 -16.31
C SER A 321 -1.30 -11.25 -16.82
N TRP A 322 -2.34 -10.50 -16.45
CA TRP A 322 -3.71 -10.76 -16.90
C TRP A 322 -3.89 -10.49 -18.40
N VAL A 323 -3.23 -9.47 -18.94
CA VAL A 323 -3.25 -9.15 -20.39
C VAL A 323 -2.68 -10.30 -21.25
N ALA A 324 -1.86 -11.18 -20.71
CA ALA A 324 -1.37 -12.37 -21.40
C ALA A 324 -2.44 -13.47 -21.52
N GLU A 325 -3.55 -13.41 -20.76
CA GLU A 325 -4.62 -14.40 -20.73
C GLU A 325 -5.73 -14.05 -21.74
N GLU A 326 -5.52 -14.41 -23.00
CA GLU A 326 -6.38 -14.01 -24.13
C GLU A 326 -7.88 -14.33 -23.92
N ASP A 327 -8.19 -15.54 -23.43
CA ASP A 327 -9.56 -15.97 -23.15
C ASP A 327 -10.23 -15.10 -22.08
N CYS A 328 -9.48 -14.66 -21.06
CA CYS A 328 -9.98 -13.79 -20.03
C CYS A 328 -10.32 -12.40 -20.58
N LEU A 329 -9.48 -11.84 -21.44
CA LEU A 329 -9.72 -10.54 -22.05
C LEU A 329 -10.96 -10.56 -22.96
N LEU A 330 -11.12 -11.61 -23.78
CA LEU A 330 -12.28 -11.77 -24.64
C LEU A 330 -13.57 -11.81 -23.80
N ARG A 331 -13.58 -12.56 -22.71
CA ARG A 331 -14.73 -12.66 -21.81
C ARG A 331 -15.03 -11.34 -21.09
N LEU A 332 -14.00 -10.59 -20.68
CA LEU A 332 -14.20 -9.24 -20.14
C LEU A 332 -14.89 -8.34 -21.15
N ALA A 333 -14.47 -8.37 -22.42
CA ALA A 333 -15.04 -7.55 -23.48
C ALA A 333 -16.47 -7.92 -23.84
N THR A 334 -16.83 -9.22 -23.78
CA THR A 334 -18.11 -9.70 -24.36
C THR A 334 -19.18 -10.08 -23.31
N GLU A 335 -18.76 -10.43 -22.10
CA GLU A 335 -19.68 -10.96 -21.06
C GLU A 335 -19.76 -10.06 -19.81
N SER A 336 -18.79 -9.14 -19.59
CA SER A 336 -18.78 -8.33 -18.38
C SER A 336 -19.52 -7.01 -18.51
N SER A 337 -19.91 -6.44 -17.36
CA SER A 337 -20.42 -5.07 -17.25
C SER A 337 -19.30 -4.06 -16.94
N LEU A 338 -18.03 -4.48 -17.02
CA LEU A 338 -16.89 -3.63 -16.72
C LEU A 338 -16.84 -2.45 -17.69
N ARG A 339 -16.77 -1.23 -17.16
CA ARG A 339 -16.68 0.00 -17.96
C ARG A 339 -15.42 0.82 -17.66
N THR A 340 -14.74 0.48 -16.56
CA THR A 340 -13.53 1.20 -16.16
C THR A 340 -12.51 0.24 -15.53
N MET A 341 -11.30 0.27 -16.09
CA MET A 341 -10.11 -0.39 -15.57
C MET A 341 -9.12 0.67 -15.07
N ILE A 342 -8.69 0.57 -13.82
CA ILE A 342 -7.69 1.45 -13.21
C ILE A 342 -6.43 0.62 -12.93
N VAL A 343 -5.30 1.11 -13.40
CA VAL A 343 -4.00 0.45 -13.25
C VAL A 343 -3.05 1.38 -12.52
N ALA A 344 -2.39 0.90 -11.48
CA ALA A 344 -1.55 1.71 -10.60
C ALA A 344 -0.36 0.94 -10.01
N GLY A 345 0.62 1.69 -9.54
CA GLY A 345 1.68 1.20 -8.66
C GLY A 345 3.03 1.05 -9.33
N GLU A 346 3.07 0.77 -10.63
CA GLU A 346 4.31 0.59 -11.39
C GLU A 346 4.20 1.19 -12.79
N LYS A 347 5.30 1.11 -13.55
CA LYS A 347 5.36 1.55 -14.93
C LYS A 347 4.49 0.64 -15.82
N ALA A 348 3.47 1.20 -16.46
CA ALA A 348 2.63 0.45 -17.39
C ALA A 348 3.33 0.31 -18.76
N ALA A 349 3.48 -0.93 -19.21
CA ALA A 349 4.12 -1.24 -20.47
C ALA A 349 3.22 -0.85 -21.66
N ARG A 350 3.79 -0.12 -22.62
CA ARG A 350 3.08 0.28 -23.85
C ARG A 350 2.49 -0.92 -24.59
N GLN A 351 3.28 -2.00 -24.75
CA GLN A 351 2.85 -3.19 -25.47
C GLN A 351 1.65 -3.89 -24.83
N ALA A 352 1.60 -3.90 -23.49
CA ALA A 352 0.47 -4.48 -22.76
C ALA A 352 -0.83 -3.66 -23.01
N LEU A 353 -0.74 -2.33 -23.05
CA LEU A 353 -1.90 -1.49 -23.36
C LEU A 353 -2.36 -1.66 -24.82
N LEU A 354 -1.44 -1.80 -25.76
CA LEU A 354 -1.80 -2.10 -27.15
C LEU A 354 -2.54 -3.45 -27.27
N THR A 355 -2.07 -4.47 -26.56
CA THR A 355 -2.75 -5.77 -26.51
C THR A 355 -4.13 -5.64 -25.86
N TRP A 356 -4.25 -4.92 -24.75
CA TRP A 356 -5.53 -4.64 -24.09
C TRP A 356 -6.52 -3.97 -25.06
N LYS A 357 -6.14 -2.84 -25.67
CA LYS A 357 -7.01 -2.10 -26.62
C LYS A 357 -7.44 -2.96 -27.82
N LYS A 358 -6.51 -3.76 -28.35
CA LYS A 358 -6.81 -4.67 -29.47
C LYS A 358 -7.83 -5.77 -29.11
N ARG A 359 -7.80 -6.29 -27.87
CA ARG A 359 -8.62 -7.43 -27.46
C ARG A 359 -9.91 -7.03 -26.76
N VAL A 360 -9.84 -5.97 -25.96
CA VAL A 360 -10.98 -5.48 -25.15
C VAL A 360 -11.74 -4.36 -25.83
N GLY A 361 -11.07 -3.57 -26.68
CA GLY A 361 -11.67 -2.42 -27.37
C GLY A 361 -11.64 -1.14 -26.54
N GLU A 362 -12.48 -0.17 -26.94
CA GLU A 362 -12.56 1.16 -26.29
C GLU A 362 -13.76 1.27 -25.33
N ASP A 363 -14.63 0.26 -25.24
CA ASP A 363 -15.82 0.28 -24.40
C ASP A 363 -15.48 0.25 -22.91
N ILE A 364 -14.32 -0.33 -22.55
CA ILE A 364 -13.78 -0.29 -21.20
C ILE A 364 -12.70 0.79 -21.13
N ARG A 365 -13.03 1.92 -20.50
CA ARG A 365 -12.08 3.00 -20.26
C ARG A 365 -10.90 2.49 -19.42
N TRP A 366 -9.70 2.89 -19.77
CA TRP A 366 -8.49 2.46 -19.09
C TRP A 366 -7.70 3.66 -18.57
N PHE A 367 -7.32 3.61 -17.30
CA PHE A 367 -6.58 4.68 -16.63
C PHE A 367 -5.27 4.18 -16.05
N ASN A 368 -4.19 4.93 -16.28
CA ASN A 368 -2.96 4.84 -15.51
C ASN A 368 -2.98 5.90 -14.44
N VAL A 369 -2.89 5.51 -13.16
CA VAL A 369 -2.85 6.45 -12.05
C VAL A 369 -1.55 6.32 -11.28
N TYR A 370 -1.06 7.46 -10.80
CA TYR A 370 0.18 7.54 -10.04
C TYR A 370 -0.02 8.42 -8.82
N GLY A 371 0.53 8.01 -7.70
CA GLY A 371 0.67 8.80 -6.49
C GLY A 371 1.40 8.04 -5.41
N PRO A 372 2.23 8.72 -4.60
CA PRO A 372 2.75 8.21 -3.35
C PRO A 372 1.73 8.43 -2.23
N THR A 373 1.80 7.65 -1.16
CA THR A 373 0.93 7.80 0.02
C THR A 373 1.01 9.20 0.64
N GLU A 374 2.18 9.82 0.57
CA GLU A 374 2.44 11.19 1.01
C GLU A 374 1.76 12.26 0.13
N GLY A 375 1.31 11.88 -1.07
CA GLY A 375 0.50 12.70 -2.00
C GLY A 375 -1.00 12.41 -1.92
N THR A 376 -1.44 11.57 -0.98
CA THR A 376 -2.81 11.10 -0.80
C THR A 376 -3.33 10.31 -1.99
N ILE A 377 -2.86 9.07 -2.10
CA ILE A 377 -3.29 8.03 -3.05
C ILE A 377 -2.94 8.41 -4.50
N THR A 378 -3.86 9.04 -5.22
CA THR A 378 -3.68 9.43 -6.62
C THR A 378 -3.34 10.91 -6.75
N THR A 379 -2.19 11.17 -7.35
CA THR A 379 -1.68 12.52 -7.65
C THR A 379 -1.95 12.90 -9.10
N THR A 380 -1.72 11.97 -10.03
CA THR A 380 -1.92 12.18 -11.47
C THR A 380 -2.72 11.05 -12.10
N VAL A 381 -3.44 11.39 -13.17
CA VAL A 381 -4.27 10.47 -13.94
C VAL A 381 -3.95 10.61 -15.42
N HIS A 382 -3.80 9.50 -16.11
CA HIS A 382 -3.70 9.42 -17.56
C HIS A 382 -4.77 8.49 -18.13
N GLU A 383 -5.58 9.03 -19.03
CA GLU A 383 -6.49 8.27 -19.88
C GLU A 383 -5.95 8.34 -21.31
N PRO A 384 -5.46 7.25 -21.90
CA PRO A 384 -4.92 7.26 -23.24
C PRO A 384 -6.01 7.51 -24.28
N GLY A 385 -5.95 8.63 -24.99
CA GLY A 385 -6.86 8.95 -26.09
C GLY A 385 -6.66 8.05 -27.30
N ALA A 386 -7.44 8.29 -28.37
CA ALA A 386 -7.33 7.50 -29.62
C ALA A 386 -5.96 7.66 -30.29
N ASP A 387 -5.36 8.84 -30.19
CA ASP A 387 -4.09 9.17 -30.87
C ASP A 387 -2.83 8.91 -30.00
N TRP A 388 -2.97 8.31 -28.80
CA TRP A 388 -1.85 8.10 -27.88
C TRP A 388 -0.74 7.22 -28.48
N GLU A 389 -1.07 6.35 -29.45
CA GLU A 389 -0.13 5.47 -30.14
C GLU A 389 0.91 6.24 -30.96
N ALA A 390 0.57 7.45 -31.42
CA ALA A 390 1.46 8.33 -32.16
C ALA A 390 2.52 9.03 -31.29
N GLY A 391 2.39 8.99 -29.96
CA GLY A 391 3.33 9.59 -29.01
C GLY A 391 4.66 8.83 -28.91
N GLU A 392 5.75 9.56 -28.67
CA GLU A 392 7.12 9.01 -28.51
C GLU A 392 7.41 8.53 -27.07
N TYR A 393 6.42 8.08 -26.33
CA TYR A 393 6.61 7.62 -24.96
C TYR A 393 7.17 6.20 -24.90
N ALA A 394 8.19 5.98 -24.08
CA ALA A 394 8.76 4.65 -23.85
C ALA A 394 7.82 3.76 -23.02
N SER A 395 6.96 4.36 -22.20
CA SER A 395 5.93 3.69 -21.40
C SER A 395 4.66 4.53 -21.39
N VAL A 396 3.56 3.97 -20.88
CA VAL A 396 2.33 4.76 -20.70
C VAL A 396 2.59 5.89 -19.69
N PRO A 397 2.30 7.16 -20.05
CA PRO A 397 2.47 8.29 -19.14
C PRO A 397 1.71 8.10 -17.82
N ILE A 398 2.18 8.75 -16.77
CA ILE A 398 1.47 8.87 -15.49
C ILE A 398 0.47 10.03 -15.48
N GLY A 399 0.45 10.83 -16.54
CA GLY A 399 -0.59 11.82 -16.81
C GLY A 399 -0.41 13.17 -16.17
N ARG A 400 -1.54 13.78 -15.82
CA ARG A 400 -1.63 15.15 -15.30
C ARG A 400 -2.19 15.16 -13.89
N PRO A 401 -1.87 16.18 -13.06
CA PRO A 401 -2.37 16.27 -11.69
C PRO A 401 -3.89 16.35 -11.65
N ILE A 402 -4.47 15.69 -10.63
CA ILE A 402 -5.89 15.82 -10.30
C ILE A 402 -6.18 17.20 -9.72
N ASP A 403 -7.45 17.55 -9.59
CA ASP A 403 -7.87 18.87 -9.09
C ASP A 403 -7.30 19.23 -7.72
N ASN A 404 -6.90 20.50 -7.58
CA ASN A 404 -6.29 21.08 -6.39
C ASN A 404 -4.94 20.45 -5.98
N VAL A 405 -4.38 19.58 -6.82
CA VAL A 405 -3.02 19.05 -6.71
C VAL A 405 -2.14 19.75 -7.75
N ARG A 406 -0.90 20.03 -7.40
CA ARG A 406 0.11 20.63 -8.27
C ARG A 406 1.31 19.72 -8.36
N THR A 407 1.91 19.65 -9.53
CA THR A 407 3.16 18.91 -9.77
C THR A 407 4.21 19.87 -10.32
N TYR A 408 5.43 19.72 -9.83
CA TYR A 408 6.58 20.49 -10.30
C TYR A 408 7.69 19.52 -10.64
N VAL A 409 8.33 19.74 -11.80
CA VAL A 409 9.52 18.99 -12.22
C VAL A 409 10.72 19.90 -12.02
N LEU A 410 11.58 19.57 -11.04
CA LEU A 410 12.64 20.46 -10.59
C LEU A 410 14.03 19.84 -10.80
N ASP A 411 15.03 20.74 -11.03
CA ASP A 411 16.45 20.38 -11.02
C ASP A 411 17.00 20.24 -9.59
N ASP A 412 18.30 19.92 -9.48
CA ASP A 412 18.98 19.81 -8.19
C ASP A 412 19.03 21.13 -7.41
N ALA A 413 18.86 22.28 -8.06
CA ALA A 413 18.80 23.58 -7.44
C ALA A 413 17.36 24.03 -7.09
N LEU A 414 16.40 23.12 -7.14
CA LEU A 414 14.96 23.37 -6.94
C LEU A 414 14.37 24.39 -7.94
N ARG A 415 14.87 24.46 -9.14
CA ARG A 415 14.34 25.32 -10.21
C ARG A 415 13.51 24.48 -11.18
N PRO A 416 12.35 24.98 -11.67
CA PRO A 416 11.59 24.30 -12.70
C PRO A 416 12.43 24.04 -13.94
N VAL A 417 12.35 22.83 -14.49
CA VAL A 417 13.02 22.47 -15.73
C VAL A 417 12.10 22.71 -16.94
N PRO A 418 12.65 23.01 -18.13
CA PRO A 418 11.86 23.12 -19.36
C PRO A 418 11.15 21.80 -19.70
N ALA A 419 10.03 21.90 -20.44
CA ALA A 419 9.35 20.75 -21.00
C ALA A 419 10.31 19.86 -21.80
N GLY A 420 10.16 18.53 -21.70
CA GLY A 420 11.03 17.53 -22.30
C GLY A 420 12.31 17.23 -21.51
N THR A 421 12.63 18.01 -20.47
CA THR A 421 13.84 17.80 -19.64
C THR A 421 13.51 16.95 -18.42
N PRO A 422 14.29 15.89 -18.13
CA PRO A 422 14.13 15.13 -16.90
C PRO A 422 14.42 15.95 -15.63
N GLY A 423 13.62 15.75 -14.58
CA GLY A 423 13.80 16.34 -13.27
C GLY A 423 13.13 15.52 -12.17
N GLU A 424 13.33 15.91 -10.93
CA GLU A 424 12.68 15.28 -9.78
C GLU A 424 11.25 15.83 -9.65
N LEU A 425 10.29 14.91 -9.41
CA LEU A 425 8.89 15.27 -9.19
C LEU A 425 8.65 15.76 -7.76
N PHE A 426 7.99 16.91 -7.64
CA PHE A 426 7.48 17.44 -6.38
C PHE A 426 5.97 17.61 -6.47
N ILE A 427 5.27 17.33 -5.37
CA ILE A 427 3.81 17.37 -5.27
C ILE A 427 3.42 18.47 -4.28
N GLY A 428 2.52 19.37 -4.68
CA GLY A 428 1.93 20.42 -3.86
C GLY A 428 0.41 20.38 -3.87
N GLY A 429 -0.21 21.21 -3.03
CA GLY A 429 -1.66 21.37 -3.00
C GLY A 429 -2.37 20.50 -1.95
N ALA A 430 -3.67 20.27 -2.18
CA ALA A 430 -4.57 19.65 -1.21
C ALA A 430 -4.25 18.18 -0.90
N GLY A 431 -3.52 17.49 -1.80
CA GLY A 431 -3.12 16.09 -1.61
C GLY A 431 -1.93 15.89 -0.66
N VAL A 432 -1.18 16.95 -0.30
CA VAL A 432 0.03 16.80 0.52
C VAL A 432 -0.32 16.37 1.94
N ALA A 433 0.20 15.22 2.37
CA ALA A 433 -0.01 14.65 3.70
C ALA A 433 0.55 15.55 4.82
N VAL A 434 0.18 15.24 6.07
CA VAL A 434 0.68 15.94 7.26
C VAL A 434 2.19 15.74 7.41
N GLY A 435 2.66 14.51 7.22
CA GLY A 435 4.04 14.09 7.39
C GLY A 435 4.12 12.66 7.90
N TYR A 436 5.25 12.32 8.52
CA TYR A 436 5.52 11.00 9.08
C TYR A 436 5.38 11.02 10.60
N LEU A 437 4.49 10.21 11.14
CA LEU A 437 4.27 10.07 12.58
C LEU A 437 5.60 9.82 13.32
N ASN A 438 5.82 10.49 14.44
CA ASN A 438 7.03 10.37 15.27
C ASN A 438 8.37 10.56 14.53
N ALA A 439 8.36 11.08 13.31
CA ALA A 439 9.56 11.27 12.50
C ALA A 439 9.72 12.73 12.00
N PRO A 440 9.88 13.71 12.92
CA PRO A 440 9.93 15.13 12.57
C PRO A 440 11.10 15.48 11.64
N ARG A 441 12.26 14.87 11.83
CA ARG A 441 13.43 15.10 10.98
C ARG A 441 13.17 14.68 9.54
N THR A 442 12.70 13.45 9.33
CA THR A 442 12.36 12.93 7.99
C THR A 442 11.22 13.72 7.36
N THR A 443 10.25 14.17 8.17
CA THR A 443 9.17 15.03 7.70
C THR A 443 9.70 16.35 7.17
N ALA A 444 10.57 17.02 7.91
CA ALA A 444 11.14 18.31 7.50
C ALA A 444 12.06 18.21 6.26
N GLU A 445 12.65 17.05 6.02
CA GLU A 445 13.49 16.79 4.83
C GLU A 445 12.68 16.50 3.56
N ARG A 446 11.47 15.93 3.72
CA ARG A 446 10.63 15.50 2.59
C ARG A 446 9.48 16.45 2.31
N PHE A 447 8.99 17.16 3.32
CA PHE A 447 7.90 18.13 3.19
C PHE A 447 8.45 19.54 3.28
N LEU A 448 8.78 20.12 2.12
CA LEU A 448 9.46 21.40 1.98
C LEU A 448 8.46 22.56 1.83
N PRO A 449 8.86 23.81 2.07
CA PRO A 449 8.08 24.98 1.68
C PRO A 449 7.81 25.02 0.17
N ASP A 450 6.62 25.47 -0.24
CA ASP A 450 6.24 25.65 -1.65
C ASP A 450 6.49 27.10 -2.09
N PRO A 451 7.56 27.39 -2.86
CA PRO A 451 7.84 28.72 -3.34
C PRO A 451 7.06 29.11 -4.59
N PHE A 452 6.31 28.17 -5.20
CA PHE A 452 5.71 28.34 -6.53
C PHE A 452 4.22 28.65 -6.49
N SER A 453 3.50 28.17 -5.46
CA SER A 453 2.03 28.24 -5.42
C SER A 453 1.48 29.65 -5.13
N GLY A 454 2.27 30.54 -4.53
CA GLY A 454 1.78 31.82 -3.99
C GLY A 454 0.88 31.68 -2.75
N VAL A 455 0.59 30.46 -2.28
CA VAL A 455 -0.24 30.21 -1.09
C VAL A 455 0.64 30.24 0.15
N SER A 456 0.29 31.11 1.09
CA SER A 456 1.05 31.31 2.33
C SER A 456 1.14 30.02 3.17
N GLY A 457 2.36 29.63 3.54
CA GLY A 457 2.65 28.46 4.37
C GLY A 457 2.44 27.09 3.69
N SER A 458 2.22 27.08 2.35
CA SER A 458 2.04 25.83 1.60
C SER A 458 3.31 24.98 1.54
N ARG A 459 3.13 23.67 1.27
CA ARG A 459 4.21 22.68 1.27
C ARG A 459 4.27 21.90 -0.03
N LEU A 460 5.47 21.41 -0.33
CA LEU A 460 5.77 20.42 -1.35
C LEU A 460 6.20 19.11 -0.71
N TYR A 461 5.72 18.01 -1.23
CA TYR A 461 6.31 16.70 -0.96
C TYR A 461 7.34 16.36 -2.03
N ARG A 462 8.55 16.04 -1.62
CA ARG A 462 9.65 15.58 -2.44
C ARG A 462 9.58 14.07 -2.65
N THR A 463 9.26 13.62 -3.88
CA THR A 463 8.94 12.21 -4.15
C THR A 463 10.18 11.31 -4.26
N GLY A 464 11.29 11.83 -4.78
CA GLY A 464 12.44 11.05 -5.23
C GLY A 464 12.25 10.38 -6.60
N ASP A 465 11.11 10.60 -7.25
CA ASP A 465 10.81 10.06 -8.58
C ASP A 465 11.33 10.99 -9.68
N LEU A 466 11.98 10.43 -10.70
CA LEU A 466 12.39 11.12 -11.90
C LEU A 466 11.29 11.06 -12.94
N VAL A 467 10.93 12.21 -13.47
CA VAL A 467 9.89 12.33 -14.48
C VAL A 467 10.34 13.30 -15.59
N ARG A 468 9.59 13.27 -16.69
CA ARG A 468 9.69 14.26 -17.78
C ARG A 468 8.27 14.73 -18.09
N ALA A 469 8.07 16.05 -18.16
CA ALA A 469 6.81 16.64 -18.62
C ALA A 469 6.91 16.92 -20.12
N ASP A 470 5.89 16.63 -20.89
CA ASP A 470 5.76 17.10 -22.27
C ASP A 470 5.32 18.58 -22.33
N ALA A 471 5.12 19.11 -23.55
CA ALA A 471 4.69 20.48 -23.76
C ALA A 471 3.34 20.81 -23.15
N ASP A 472 2.48 19.81 -23.01
CA ASP A 472 1.13 19.93 -22.45
C ASP A 472 1.07 19.62 -20.95
N GLY A 473 2.21 19.35 -20.30
CA GLY A 473 2.33 19.05 -18.88
C GLY A 473 1.95 17.60 -18.51
N CYS A 474 1.82 16.70 -19.48
CA CYS A 474 1.64 15.28 -19.21
C CYS A 474 2.97 14.67 -18.76
N LEU A 475 2.95 13.93 -17.65
CA LEU A 475 4.15 13.39 -17.01
C LEU A 475 4.44 11.96 -17.48
N GLU A 476 5.69 11.71 -17.83
CA GLU A 476 6.24 10.37 -18.04
C GLU A 476 7.15 10.00 -16.87
N PHE A 477 6.96 8.81 -16.30
CA PHE A 477 7.80 8.28 -15.23
C PHE A 477 9.06 7.63 -15.82
N LEU A 478 10.23 8.12 -15.41
CA LEU A 478 11.53 7.66 -15.91
C LEU A 478 12.21 6.66 -14.95
N GLY A 479 11.98 6.80 -13.64
CA GLY A 479 12.62 5.97 -12.62
C GLY A 479 12.71 6.66 -11.27
N ARG A 480 13.62 6.19 -10.41
CA ARG A 480 13.87 6.78 -9.09
C ARG A 480 15.31 7.26 -8.93
N ARG A 481 15.49 8.27 -8.09
CA ARG A 481 16.82 8.77 -7.68
C ARG A 481 17.43 7.96 -6.53
N ASP A 482 16.61 7.32 -5.74
CA ASP A 482 17.01 6.53 -4.57
C ASP A 482 16.92 5.01 -4.84
N HIS A 483 17.23 4.21 -3.83
CA HIS A 483 17.19 2.74 -3.92
C HIS A 483 15.83 2.13 -3.62
N GLN A 484 14.79 2.95 -3.48
CA GLN A 484 13.43 2.46 -3.33
C GLN A 484 12.96 1.81 -4.62
N VAL A 485 12.33 0.65 -4.51
CA VAL A 485 11.82 -0.11 -5.66
C VAL A 485 10.31 -0.27 -5.55
N LYS A 486 9.67 -0.41 -6.69
CA LYS A 486 8.29 -0.89 -6.78
C LYS A 486 8.34 -2.29 -7.35
N LEU A 487 7.83 -3.27 -6.62
CA LEU A 487 7.86 -4.67 -7.01
C LEU A 487 6.48 -5.29 -6.82
N ARG A 488 5.87 -5.71 -7.92
CA ARG A 488 4.51 -6.30 -7.95
C ARG A 488 3.44 -5.41 -7.30
N GLY A 489 3.57 -4.09 -7.47
CA GLY A 489 2.67 -3.08 -6.92
C GLY A 489 2.98 -2.68 -5.47
N TYR A 490 4.00 -3.27 -4.84
CA TYR A 490 4.45 -2.93 -3.49
C TYR A 490 5.62 -1.95 -3.54
N ARG A 491 5.55 -0.91 -2.71
CA ARG A 491 6.64 0.04 -2.51
C ARG A 491 7.57 -0.53 -1.44
N ILE A 492 8.81 -0.86 -1.82
CA ILE A 492 9.80 -1.53 -0.96
C ILE A 492 11.03 -0.64 -0.82
N GLU A 493 11.38 -0.36 0.42
CA GLU A 493 12.68 0.21 0.77
C GLU A 493 13.65 -0.95 0.99
N LEU A 494 14.62 -1.09 0.11
CA LEU A 494 15.63 -2.14 0.25
C LEU A 494 16.40 -2.05 1.57
N GLY A 495 16.61 -0.82 2.07
CA GLY A 495 17.23 -0.56 3.37
C GLY A 495 16.48 -1.12 4.58
N GLU A 496 15.15 -1.34 4.49
CA GLU A 496 14.39 -2.00 5.57
C GLU A 496 14.73 -3.49 5.65
N ILE A 497 14.91 -4.14 4.50
CA ILE A 497 15.35 -5.54 4.43
C ILE A 497 16.79 -5.67 4.93
N GLU A 498 17.66 -4.76 4.48
CA GLU A 498 19.06 -4.70 4.91
C GLU A 498 19.17 -4.49 6.42
N ALA A 499 18.35 -3.61 7.01
CA ALA A 499 18.34 -3.35 8.45
C ALA A 499 17.94 -4.58 9.26
N VAL A 500 16.90 -5.30 8.83
CA VAL A 500 16.45 -6.53 9.52
C VAL A 500 17.50 -7.64 9.39
N LEU A 501 18.15 -7.81 8.23
CA LEU A 501 19.25 -8.76 8.08
C LEU A 501 20.44 -8.42 8.96
N ALA A 502 20.76 -7.14 9.12
CA ALA A 502 21.86 -6.67 9.97
C ALA A 502 21.62 -6.91 11.48
N GLU A 503 20.36 -7.16 11.91
CA GLU A 503 20.05 -7.57 13.29
C GLU A 503 20.45 -9.02 13.58
N HIS A 504 20.71 -9.83 12.53
CA HIS A 504 21.11 -11.22 12.71
C HIS A 504 22.57 -11.30 13.15
N ARG A 505 22.84 -11.98 14.26
CA ARG A 505 24.14 -12.05 14.92
C ARG A 505 25.31 -12.53 14.04
N ASP A 506 25.01 -13.34 13.02
CA ASP A 506 26.02 -13.95 12.14
C ASP A 506 26.15 -13.19 10.81
N VAL A 507 25.52 -12.00 10.68
CA VAL A 507 25.57 -11.12 9.52
C VAL A 507 26.44 -9.91 9.82
N ARG A 508 27.54 -9.74 9.07
CA ARG A 508 28.41 -8.55 9.15
C ARG A 508 27.91 -7.41 8.29
N ALA A 509 27.50 -7.71 7.07
CA ALA A 509 26.94 -6.73 6.15
C ALA A 509 25.99 -7.41 5.14
N CYS A 510 25.03 -6.65 4.62
CA CYS A 510 24.06 -7.14 3.66
C CYS A 510 23.71 -6.07 2.63
N VAL A 511 23.26 -6.51 1.46
CA VAL A 511 22.80 -5.68 0.36
C VAL A 511 21.57 -6.34 -0.25
N ALA A 512 20.46 -5.62 -0.33
CA ALA A 512 19.26 -6.05 -1.03
C ALA A 512 19.20 -5.40 -2.42
N GLN A 513 18.75 -6.16 -3.43
CA GLN A 513 18.59 -5.69 -4.80
C GLN A 513 17.40 -6.36 -5.49
N VAL A 514 16.97 -5.79 -6.61
CA VAL A 514 16.00 -6.41 -7.51
C VAL A 514 16.72 -6.84 -8.79
N THR A 515 16.48 -8.09 -9.19
CA THR A 515 16.97 -8.67 -10.44
C THR A 515 15.86 -8.74 -11.47
N GLY A 516 16.20 -8.73 -12.75
CA GLY A 516 15.22 -8.83 -13.85
C GLY A 516 14.41 -7.56 -14.06
N ASP A 517 13.56 -7.57 -15.07
CA ASP A 517 12.67 -6.50 -15.46
C ASP A 517 11.22 -6.99 -15.56
N GLY A 518 10.26 -6.10 -15.22
CA GLY A 518 8.83 -6.39 -15.38
C GLY A 518 8.32 -7.50 -14.46
N PRO A 519 7.46 -8.42 -14.97
CA PRO A 519 6.83 -9.48 -14.15
C PRO A 519 7.81 -10.49 -13.56
N GLU A 520 8.98 -10.66 -14.18
CA GLU A 520 10.03 -11.59 -13.75
C GLU A 520 10.98 -11.00 -12.71
N SER A 521 10.77 -9.72 -12.33
CA SER A 521 11.59 -9.08 -11.32
C SER A 521 11.53 -9.84 -9.99
N ALA A 522 12.69 -10.07 -9.38
CA ALA A 522 12.86 -10.79 -8.13
C ALA A 522 13.71 -10.00 -7.14
N LEU A 523 13.35 -10.07 -5.87
CA LEU A 523 14.12 -9.51 -4.77
C LEU A 523 15.18 -10.52 -4.35
N VAL A 524 16.44 -10.11 -4.28
CA VAL A 524 17.58 -10.93 -3.85
C VAL A 524 18.39 -10.19 -2.80
N CYS A 525 19.03 -10.93 -1.90
CA CYS A 525 19.93 -10.38 -0.90
C CYS A 525 21.30 -11.03 -1.00
N PHE A 526 22.34 -10.22 -0.75
CA PHE A 526 23.72 -10.64 -0.63
C PHE A 526 24.20 -10.34 0.80
N VAL A 527 24.83 -11.32 1.44
CA VAL A 527 25.24 -11.23 2.85
C VAL A 527 26.71 -11.62 2.97
N THR A 528 27.47 -10.88 3.77
CA THR A 528 28.78 -11.33 4.25
C THR A 528 28.66 -11.77 5.68
N PRO A 529 29.17 -12.96 6.04
CA PRO A 529 29.07 -13.48 7.40
C PRO A 529 29.98 -12.74 8.39
N ASP A 530 29.65 -12.80 9.66
CA ASP A 530 30.56 -12.48 10.74
C ASP A 530 31.58 -13.65 10.92
N GLU A 531 32.69 -13.43 11.64
CA GLU A 531 33.85 -14.35 11.76
C GLU A 531 33.52 -15.78 12.25
N ARG A 532 32.28 -16.07 12.68
CA ARG A 532 31.92 -17.30 13.38
C ARG A 532 31.51 -18.48 12.50
N ALA A 533 30.67 -18.30 11.54
CA ALA A 533 30.25 -19.26 10.52
C ALA A 533 29.29 -18.58 9.52
N ALA A 534 29.30 -19.02 8.28
CA ALA A 534 28.31 -18.58 7.30
C ALA A 534 26.92 -19.11 7.69
N PRO A 535 25.93 -18.23 7.99
CA PRO A 535 24.58 -18.68 8.32
C PRO A 535 23.91 -19.31 7.09
N PRO A 536 23.15 -20.40 7.25
CA PRO A 536 22.38 -20.95 6.14
C PRO A 536 21.38 -19.93 5.59
N ALA A 537 21.25 -19.84 4.27
CA ALA A 537 20.27 -18.93 3.63
C ALA A 537 18.84 -19.13 4.18
N ALA A 538 18.45 -20.38 4.48
CA ALA A 538 17.14 -20.69 5.06
C ALA A 538 16.93 -20.05 6.44
N GLU A 539 17.97 -19.97 7.29
CA GLU A 539 17.89 -19.29 8.60
C GLU A 539 17.68 -17.78 8.43
N LEU A 540 18.40 -17.15 7.49
CA LEU A 540 18.24 -15.73 7.19
C LEU A 540 16.85 -15.42 6.62
N ILE A 541 16.33 -16.28 5.75
CA ILE A 541 14.96 -16.14 5.24
C ILE A 541 13.92 -16.31 6.35
N ALA A 542 14.11 -17.27 7.28
CA ALA A 542 13.22 -17.43 8.43
C ALA A 542 13.26 -16.21 9.35
N HIS A 543 14.45 -15.62 9.57
CA HIS A 543 14.61 -14.39 10.32
C HIS A 543 13.85 -13.22 9.71
N LEU A 544 13.92 -13.04 8.38
CA LEU A 544 13.16 -12.04 7.65
C LEU A 544 11.64 -12.27 7.75
N ARG A 545 11.20 -13.53 7.54
CA ARG A 545 9.76 -13.91 7.59
C ARG A 545 9.11 -13.61 8.95
N SER A 546 9.86 -13.66 10.03
CA SER A 546 9.33 -13.37 11.37
C SER A 546 9.10 -11.87 11.60
N ARG A 547 9.63 -10.96 10.76
CA ARG A 547 9.66 -9.51 10.96
C ARG A 547 9.06 -8.70 9.83
N LEU A 548 9.23 -9.17 8.59
CA LEU A 548 8.82 -8.43 7.39
C LEU A 548 7.58 -9.05 6.73
N PRO A 549 6.74 -8.22 6.09
CA PRO A 549 5.66 -8.70 5.24
C PRO A 549 6.20 -9.61 4.13
N TRP A 550 5.39 -10.55 3.70
CA TRP A 550 5.76 -11.56 2.70
C TRP A 550 6.31 -10.98 1.37
N TYR A 551 5.82 -9.82 0.93
CA TYR A 551 6.28 -9.17 -0.31
C TYR A 551 7.69 -8.56 -0.20
N MET A 552 8.24 -8.46 0.99
CA MET A 552 9.62 -8.01 1.26
C MET A 552 10.60 -9.17 1.48
N ILE A 553 10.14 -10.41 1.39
CA ILE A 553 11.00 -11.59 1.56
C ILE A 553 11.72 -11.87 0.23
N PRO A 554 13.06 -11.92 0.23
CA PRO A 554 13.82 -12.20 -0.97
C PRO A 554 13.60 -13.65 -1.47
N THR A 555 13.65 -13.83 -2.78
CA THR A 555 13.60 -15.15 -3.41
C THR A 555 14.88 -15.94 -3.17
N ALA A 556 16.01 -15.24 -3.01
CA ALA A 556 17.30 -15.84 -2.69
C ALA A 556 18.13 -14.97 -1.76
N VAL A 557 18.93 -15.62 -0.90
CA VAL A 557 19.96 -14.97 -0.08
C VAL A 557 21.30 -15.66 -0.42
N HIS A 558 22.23 -14.88 -0.97
CA HIS A 558 23.55 -15.34 -1.35
C HIS A 558 24.56 -14.95 -0.27
N VAL A 559 25.25 -15.93 0.29
CA VAL A 559 26.31 -15.69 1.27
C VAL A 559 27.64 -15.62 0.54
N LEU A 560 28.35 -14.51 0.70
CA LEU A 560 29.61 -14.20 0.03
C LEU A 560 30.72 -13.97 1.07
N ASP A 561 31.95 -14.35 0.76
CA ASP A 561 33.11 -14.04 1.62
C ASP A 561 33.36 -12.53 1.73
N ALA A 562 33.18 -11.80 0.61
CA ALA A 562 33.30 -10.35 0.54
C ALA A 562 32.45 -9.78 -0.60
N PHE A 563 32.03 -8.53 -0.46
CA PHE A 563 31.37 -7.82 -1.56
C PHE A 563 32.37 -7.33 -2.61
N PRO A 564 32.01 -7.38 -3.91
CA PRO A 564 32.77 -6.68 -4.94
C PRO A 564 32.73 -5.17 -4.68
N MET A 565 33.88 -4.52 -4.83
CA MET A 565 34.04 -3.10 -4.55
C MET A 565 34.40 -2.32 -5.79
N THR A 566 33.81 -1.15 -5.96
CA THR A 566 34.24 -0.19 -6.99
C THR A 566 35.62 0.38 -6.68
N PRO A 567 36.33 0.97 -7.67
CA PRO A 567 37.65 1.61 -7.43
C PRO A 567 37.62 2.69 -6.34
N ASN A 568 36.45 3.28 -6.07
CA ASN A 568 36.26 4.32 -5.03
C ASN A 568 35.90 3.74 -3.66
N GLY A 569 35.99 2.42 -3.46
CA GLY A 569 35.74 1.76 -2.19
C GLY A 569 34.26 1.66 -1.79
N LYS A 570 33.34 1.75 -2.76
CA LYS A 570 31.89 1.49 -2.54
C LYS A 570 31.53 0.08 -3.06
N ILE A 571 30.48 -0.50 -2.49
CA ILE A 571 29.96 -1.80 -2.99
C ILE A 571 29.52 -1.65 -4.44
N ASP A 572 30.02 -2.55 -5.29
CA ASP A 572 29.64 -2.63 -6.70
C ASP A 572 28.35 -3.45 -6.84
N ARG A 573 27.22 -2.75 -6.81
CA ARG A 573 25.89 -3.37 -6.91
C ARG A 573 25.64 -4.03 -8.27
N THR A 574 26.30 -3.55 -9.33
CA THR A 574 26.19 -4.15 -10.67
C THR A 574 26.94 -5.47 -10.73
N ALA A 575 28.14 -5.51 -10.18
CA ALA A 575 28.92 -6.73 -10.09
C ALA A 575 28.23 -7.78 -9.21
N LEU A 576 27.55 -7.38 -8.12
CA LEU A 576 26.76 -8.32 -7.30
C LEU A 576 25.66 -9.03 -8.12
N LEU A 577 24.94 -8.32 -8.98
CA LEU A 577 23.89 -8.90 -9.82
C LEU A 577 24.43 -9.80 -10.93
N ALA A 578 25.71 -9.62 -11.32
CA ALA A 578 26.38 -10.43 -12.32
C ALA A 578 27.00 -11.73 -11.75
N LEU A 579 27.02 -11.88 -10.41
CA LEU A 579 27.44 -13.13 -9.80
C LEU A 579 26.41 -14.21 -10.15
N GLU A 580 26.85 -15.24 -10.87
CA GLU A 580 26.01 -16.43 -11.04
C GLU A 580 25.71 -16.99 -9.64
N PRO A 581 24.47 -17.37 -9.36
CA PRO A 581 24.18 -18.07 -8.13
C PRO A 581 25.10 -19.26 -8.05
N ASP A 582 25.90 -19.36 -7.01
CA ASP A 582 26.48 -20.64 -6.64
C ASP A 582 25.27 -21.51 -6.33
N ASP A 583 24.88 -22.38 -7.28
CA ASP A 583 23.86 -23.40 -7.09
C ASP A 583 24.44 -24.31 -5.98
N GLY A 584 24.29 -23.84 -4.74
CA GLY A 584 24.80 -24.51 -3.54
C GLY A 584 24.35 -25.95 -3.60
N GLY A 585 25.26 -26.82 -3.95
CA GLY A 585 25.24 -28.19 -4.37
C GLY A 585 23.85 -28.81 -4.43
N GLU A 586 23.47 -29.42 -5.54
CA GLU A 586 22.21 -30.13 -5.76
C GLU A 586 21.79 -30.85 -4.49
N ALA A 587 20.89 -30.21 -3.70
CA ALA A 587 20.23 -30.90 -2.61
C ALA A 587 19.56 -32.13 -3.26
N ALA A 588 19.87 -33.31 -2.78
CA ALA A 588 19.40 -34.56 -3.36
C ALA A 588 17.89 -34.44 -3.63
N HIS A 589 17.48 -34.59 -4.89
CA HIS A 589 16.06 -34.54 -5.25
C HIS A 589 15.30 -35.60 -4.48
N ILE A 590 14.36 -35.17 -3.66
CA ILE A 590 13.47 -36.04 -2.90
C ILE A 590 12.12 -36.10 -3.62
N ALA A 591 11.80 -37.30 -4.14
CA ALA A 591 10.54 -37.55 -4.83
C ALA A 591 9.35 -37.57 -3.84
N PRO A 592 8.11 -37.32 -4.29
CA PRO A 592 6.92 -37.45 -3.47
C PRO A 592 6.81 -38.80 -2.75
N ARG A 593 6.59 -38.74 -1.44
CA ARG A 593 6.53 -39.93 -0.51
C ARG A 593 5.12 -40.34 -0.19
N THR A 594 4.15 -39.43 -0.37
CA THR A 594 2.74 -39.68 -0.05
C THR A 594 1.84 -39.29 -1.25
N PRO A 595 0.61 -39.82 -1.35
CA PRO A 595 -0.35 -39.41 -2.38
C PRO A 595 -0.67 -37.92 -2.36
N VAL A 596 -0.64 -37.27 -1.19
CA VAL A 596 -0.88 -35.83 -1.05
C VAL A 596 0.31 -35.05 -1.63
N GLU A 597 1.54 -35.46 -1.27
CA GLU A 597 2.76 -34.86 -1.86
C GLU A 597 2.80 -35.00 -3.39
N ALA A 598 2.39 -36.14 -3.95
CA ALA A 598 2.36 -36.36 -5.39
C ALA A 598 1.39 -35.37 -6.08
N VAL A 599 0.19 -35.22 -5.56
CA VAL A 599 -0.80 -34.27 -6.11
C VAL A 599 -0.33 -32.83 -5.98
N LEU A 600 0.30 -32.48 -4.86
CA LEU A 600 0.87 -31.14 -4.66
C LEU A 600 2.06 -30.88 -5.61
N ALA A 601 2.90 -31.88 -5.86
CA ALA A 601 3.99 -31.78 -6.82
C ALA A 601 3.49 -31.52 -8.25
N ASP A 602 2.44 -32.25 -8.68
CA ASP A 602 1.82 -32.02 -9.98
C ASP A 602 1.28 -30.57 -10.10
N ILE A 603 0.63 -30.06 -9.04
CA ILE A 603 0.11 -28.68 -9.02
C ILE A 603 1.26 -27.67 -9.08
N TRP A 604 2.35 -27.90 -8.35
CA TRP A 604 3.53 -27.03 -8.37
C TRP A 604 4.21 -27.01 -9.73
N GLU A 605 4.41 -28.16 -10.34
CA GLU A 605 5.03 -28.31 -11.65
C GLU A 605 4.24 -27.58 -12.72
N ASP A 606 2.90 -27.70 -12.68
CA ASP A 606 2.01 -27.00 -13.60
C ASP A 606 2.07 -25.47 -13.43
N ILE A 607 2.16 -24.98 -12.18
CA ILE A 607 2.16 -23.54 -11.88
C ILE A 607 3.51 -22.92 -12.18
N LEU A 608 4.60 -23.63 -11.86
CA LEU A 608 5.97 -23.13 -12.04
C LEU A 608 6.51 -23.38 -13.45
N GLY A 609 5.81 -24.20 -14.26
CA GLY A 609 6.27 -24.58 -15.60
C GLY A 609 7.56 -25.41 -15.58
N ARG A 610 7.88 -26.04 -14.43
CA ARG A 610 9.14 -26.75 -14.18
C ARG A 610 8.84 -28.14 -13.64
N ARG A 611 9.54 -29.15 -14.11
CA ARG A 611 9.38 -30.54 -13.67
C ARG A 611 10.49 -30.98 -12.71
N GLY A 612 10.21 -32.04 -11.93
CA GLY A 612 11.19 -32.64 -11.04
C GLY A 612 11.50 -31.79 -9.81
N ILE A 613 10.48 -31.16 -9.23
CA ILE A 613 10.63 -30.33 -8.02
C ILE A 613 10.75 -31.25 -6.81
N SER A 614 11.81 -31.07 -5.99
CA SER A 614 11.97 -31.79 -4.72
C SER A 614 10.86 -31.43 -3.74
N VAL A 615 10.35 -32.40 -2.97
CA VAL A 615 9.30 -32.12 -1.97
C VAL A 615 9.76 -31.20 -0.84
N ASP A 616 11.03 -31.08 -0.61
CA ASP A 616 11.62 -30.18 0.39
C ASP A 616 12.10 -28.84 -0.20
N ALA A 617 11.93 -28.64 -1.53
CA ALA A 617 12.25 -27.37 -2.17
C ALA A 617 11.30 -26.26 -1.70
N ASP A 618 11.85 -25.09 -1.39
CA ASP A 618 11.06 -23.89 -1.05
C ASP A 618 10.42 -23.31 -2.31
N PHE A 619 9.10 -23.09 -2.29
CA PHE A 619 8.31 -22.56 -3.40
C PHE A 619 8.90 -21.29 -4.01
N PHE A 620 9.35 -20.40 -3.16
CA PHE A 620 9.86 -19.10 -3.59
C PHE A 620 11.28 -19.22 -4.19
N GLN A 621 12.08 -20.17 -3.71
CA GLN A 621 13.43 -20.43 -4.25
C GLN A 621 13.39 -21.10 -5.62
N VAL A 622 12.36 -21.90 -5.91
CA VAL A 622 12.23 -22.57 -7.21
C VAL A 622 11.50 -21.74 -8.27
N GLY A 623 11.32 -20.43 -7.99
CA GLY A 623 10.72 -19.47 -8.95
C GLY A 623 9.27 -19.10 -8.63
N GLY A 624 8.73 -19.60 -7.53
CA GLY A 624 7.41 -19.20 -7.04
C GLY A 624 7.40 -17.76 -6.56
N HIS A 625 6.31 -17.06 -6.81
CA HIS A 625 6.08 -15.70 -6.35
C HIS A 625 4.61 -15.53 -5.95
N SER A 626 4.26 -14.38 -5.37
CA SER A 626 2.94 -14.13 -4.76
C SER A 626 1.74 -14.38 -5.68
N LEU A 627 1.84 -14.06 -6.97
CA LEU A 627 0.77 -14.36 -7.94
C LEU A 627 0.62 -15.87 -8.15
N LEU A 628 1.75 -16.57 -8.28
CA LEU A 628 1.75 -18.04 -8.39
C LEU A 628 1.33 -18.71 -7.08
N ALA A 629 1.70 -18.14 -5.93
CA ALA A 629 1.27 -18.60 -4.61
C ALA A 629 -0.27 -18.55 -4.45
N ALA A 630 -0.89 -17.48 -4.93
CA ALA A 630 -2.35 -17.36 -4.94
C ALA A 630 -3.01 -18.45 -5.78
N SER A 631 -2.48 -18.68 -6.99
CA SER A 631 -2.94 -19.73 -7.90
C SER A 631 -2.75 -21.14 -7.28
N LEU A 632 -1.62 -21.36 -6.62
CA LEU A 632 -1.31 -22.60 -5.92
C LEU A 632 -2.35 -22.90 -4.83
N ILE A 633 -2.58 -21.95 -3.93
CA ILE A 633 -3.54 -22.11 -2.83
C ILE A 633 -4.96 -22.29 -3.36
N ALA A 634 -5.34 -21.58 -4.42
CA ALA A 634 -6.66 -21.77 -5.05
C ALA A 634 -6.83 -23.19 -5.61
N ARG A 635 -5.80 -23.75 -6.27
CA ARG A 635 -5.83 -25.13 -6.77
C ARG A 635 -5.84 -26.16 -5.64
N ILE A 636 -5.07 -25.93 -4.56
CA ILE A 636 -5.07 -26.80 -3.37
C ILE A 636 -6.44 -26.83 -2.73
N ARG A 637 -7.08 -25.67 -2.52
CA ARG A 637 -8.46 -25.58 -1.99
C ARG A 637 -9.46 -26.36 -2.84
N ALA A 638 -9.41 -26.16 -4.15
CA ALA A 638 -10.32 -26.83 -5.09
C ALA A 638 -10.09 -28.34 -5.12
N ARG A 639 -8.84 -28.82 -4.95
CA ARG A 639 -8.47 -30.23 -5.09
C ARG A 639 -8.73 -31.02 -3.81
N PHE A 640 -8.56 -30.40 -2.63
CA PHE A 640 -8.64 -31.08 -1.33
C PHE A 640 -9.85 -30.66 -0.49
N ASP A 641 -10.67 -29.70 -0.97
CA ASP A 641 -11.83 -29.14 -0.24
C ASP A 641 -11.46 -28.61 1.16
N VAL A 642 -10.35 -27.88 1.26
CA VAL A 642 -9.83 -27.36 2.54
C VAL A 642 -9.84 -25.85 2.57
N GLY A 643 -10.16 -25.25 3.73
CA GLY A 643 -10.17 -23.80 3.96
C GLY A 643 -8.78 -23.17 4.18
N MET A 644 -7.77 -23.57 3.41
CA MET A 644 -6.39 -23.13 3.58
C MET A 644 -6.19 -21.68 3.15
N THR A 645 -5.41 -20.88 3.89
CA THR A 645 -5.04 -19.50 3.53
C THR A 645 -3.63 -19.45 2.90
N ALA A 646 -3.32 -18.37 2.19
CA ALA A 646 -1.97 -18.18 1.62
C ALA A 646 -0.89 -18.14 2.70
N ARG A 647 -1.23 -17.75 3.93
CA ARG A 647 -0.34 -17.78 5.09
C ARG A 647 0.32 -19.13 5.30
N VAL A 648 -0.43 -20.22 5.10
CA VAL A 648 0.10 -21.59 5.25
C VAL A 648 1.27 -21.86 4.31
N LEU A 649 1.25 -21.32 3.08
CA LEU A 649 2.37 -21.45 2.14
C LEU A 649 3.61 -20.67 2.63
N PHE A 650 3.41 -19.53 3.30
CA PHE A 650 4.53 -18.77 3.86
C PHE A 650 5.12 -19.41 5.12
N GLU A 651 4.28 -20.07 5.91
CA GLU A 651 4.72 -20.81 7.11
C GLU A 651 5.36 -22.18 6.75
N ALA A 652 4.88 -22.81 5.68
CA ALA A 652 5.33 -24.13 5.20
C ALA A 652 5.53 -24.08 3.67
N PRO A 653 6.60 -23.43 3.17
CA PRO A 653 6.78 -23.16 1.74
C PRO A 653 7.30 -24.34 0.92
N THR A 654 7.14 -25.57 1.41
CA THR A 654 7.56 -26.79 0.74
C THR A 654 6.37 -27.70 0.44
N ILE A 655 6.50 -28.59 -0.54
CA ILE A 655 5.48 -29.59 -0.85
C ILE A 655 5.22 -30.46 0.39
N ALA A 656 6.26 -30.87 1.10
CA ALA A 656 6.16 -31.68 2.32
C ALA A 656 5.37 -30.94 3.41
N GLY A 657 5.70 -29.68 3.70
CA GLY A 657 5.03 -28.89 4.70
C GLY A 657 3.56 -28.60 4.36
N LEU A 658 3.26 -28.32 3.07
CA LEU A 658 1.88 -28.18 2.62
C LEU A 658 1.09 -29.47 2.71
N ALA A 659 1.71 -30.63 2.44
CA ALA A 659 1.06 -31.92 2.58
C ALA A 659 0.65 -32.21 4.02
N GLU A 660 1.49 -31.86 5.01
CA GLU A 660 1.13 -31.93 6.42
C GLU A 660 -0.03 -30.99 6.79
N ALA A 661 -0.03 -29.76 6.27
CA ALA A 661 -1.08 -28.79 6.51
C ALA A 661 -2.43 -29.25 5.91
N VAL A 662 -2.42 -29.78 4.68
CA VAL A 662 -3.60 -30.38 4.03
C VAL A 662 -4.12 -31.56 4.84
N THR A 663 -3.23 -32.44 5.28
CA THR A 663 -3.60 -33.65 6.06
C THR A 663 -4.26 -33.28 7.40
N ARG A 664 -3.74 -32.26 8.10
CA ARG A 664 -4.36 -31.71 9.32
C ARG A 664 -5.75 -31.17 9.04
N ALA A 665 -5.89 -30.32 8.03
CA ALA A 665 -7.14 -29.66 7.66
C ALA A 665 -8.24 -30.70 7.23
N THR A 666 -7.86 -31.78 6.54
CA THR A 666 -8.77 -32.83 6.15
C THR A 666 -9.13 -33.76 7.32
N GLY A 667 -8.22 -34.01 8.27
CA GLY A 667 -8.45 -34.77 9.49
C GLY A 667 -9.41 -34.06 10.45
N ASP A 668 -9.27 -32.77 10.66
CA ASP A 668 -10.17 -31.96 11.50
C ASP A 668 -11.57 -31.84 10.87
N GLY A 669 -11.68 -31.74 9.54
CA GLY A 669 -12.95 -31.71 8.82
C GLY A 669 -13.75 -33.02 8.91
N ALA A 670 -13.08 -34.16 9.10
CA ALA A 670 -13.74 -35.45 9.34
C ALA A 670 -14.33 -35.56 10.77
N ALA A 671 -13.62 -34.96 11.76
CA ALA A 671 -14.08 -34.92 13.15
C ALA A 671 -15.29 -33.98 13.34
N ASP A 672 -15.34 -32.84 12.63
CA ASP A 672 -16.44 -31.87 12.72
C ASP A 672 -17.73 -32.38 12.02
N ARG A 673 -17.60 -33.22 10.98
CA ARG A 673 -18.73 -33.87 10.33
C ARG A 673 -19.31 -35.04 11.17
N ALA A 674 -18.49 -35.74 11.96
CA ALA A 674 -18.93 -36.80 12.86
C ALA A 674 -19.61 -36.26 14.14
N GLY A 675 -19.40 -35.00 14.50
CA GLY A 675 -20.04 -34.32 15.63
C GLY A 675 -21.37 -33.65 15.31
N ARG A 676 -21.80 -33.62 14.02
CA ARG A 676 -23.07 -33.04 13.55
C ARG A 676 -24.07 -34.07 12.98
N SER A 677 -23.80 -35.36 13.10
CA SER A 677 -24.74 -36.46 12.74
C SER A 677 -25.53 -36.98 13.95
#